data_ee3b8b93f52ea2da9bb7232ee8cf4d76
#
_entry.id   ee3b8b93f52ea2da9bb7232ee8cf4d76
#
_cell.length_a   1.000
_cell.length_b   1.000
_cell.length_c   1.000
_cell.angle_alpha   90.00
_cell.angle_beta   90.00
_cell.angle_gamma   90.00
#
_symmetry.space_group_name_H-M   'P 1'
#
loop_
_entity.id
_entity.type
_entity.pdbx_description
1 polymer ?
#
loop_
_entity_poly.entity_id
_entity_poly.type
_entity_poly.pdbx_seq_one_letter_code
_entity_poly.pdbx_strand_id
1 'polypeptide(L)'
;MSRSVGFSILGARLLLAFSCGAALASTGCAAHTPPAKSAQTTGTGSPIPAIGDEAFAQAAYKVLVNGEASPERTSLLVGVVRRQLQRAKARFDAGQREAGLKALTGAFYLMRAGEFQDTALDGAEGALGAGAAEVARLGQEGYAFTLYSMLRDKLPKGAERQEVEAHLEAMARFSQATHGAGPMQSASAELRAAAQRSLIEARKTALDSASERAVQWLKRAVESSAADAPMKSNADRDEAFEAYRAQRGGGYTLIALYLRHGDARGVLDAEDHAGLGRIIAPELRDRLERAADENDPDAWADLCHFFDSASRAADAEGVLDHTLMEAATWGTGVQLFRAEPNSMRGVAPLATQLVIYGMAEVAPLVLAPAVSKDASAENVSFALGIVGKALVAEDALDQLPSARRTFENAEPLLALAENKANLSKVSPSSARLRYLMGALETRHGELARALPLVQAAARAEPSLEALMTLSAIERQRDQAAALSTLGQAVELAKAANDPLAETDALNMKFEVYRDHGDAEHAAKTLDAALSRAVDAQRTARAGGATLARTERLLARILEHYGDPLASRRATERAYEASRSDPSQLSATVLDAARRALTHADLRAARRAAQRAVAANMSSEDLVYVALWLQLVEKKLNVPSDGTVEEAYAGVDENSGWPARLRAWARGKLSDQGLASAARSASQKTEATFYAAMLKLQTGGDSSKDLERVAKSPAIDLVEVTIARDLLAMRNKPAPDYKLPATVKLP
;
A
#
# COMPACT_ATOMS: atom_id res chain seq x y z
N MET A 1 -3.77 -23.35 -27.55
CA MET A 1 -4.06 -23.51 -26.11
C MET A 1 -3.27 -22.45 -25.35
N SER A 2 -3.79 -21.25 -25.29
CA SER A 2 -3.18 -20.08 -24.63
C SER A 2 -3.95 -19.86 -23.34
N ARG A 3 -3.27 -20.03 -22.19
CA ARG A 3 -3.82 -19.67 -20.88
C ARG A 3 -3.64 -18.16 -20.70
N SER A 4 -4.72 -17.43 -20.85
CA SER A 4 -4.82 -16.05 -20.42
C SER A 4 -4.75 -16.02 -18.90
N VAL A 5 -3.66 -15.47 -18.36
CA VAL A 5 -3.55 -15.13 -16.93
C VAL A 5 -4.27 -13.81 -16.73
N GLY A 6 -5.50 -13.88 -16.24
CA GLY A 6 -6.24 -12.74 -15.75
C GLY A 6 -5.55 -12.21 -14.49
N PHE A 7 -4.87 -11.08 -14.57
CA PHE A 7 -4.40 -10.33 -13.41
C PHE A 7 -5.61 -9.65 -12.74
N SER A 8 -6.16 -10.34 -11.77
CA SER A 8 -7.08 -9.76 -10.80
C SER A 8 -6.29 -8.79 -9.89
N ILE A 9 -6.88 -7.63 -9.61
CA ILE A 9 -6.40 -6.60 -8.67
C ILE A 9 -6.49 -7.13 -7.21
N LEU A 10 -5.95 -8.31 -6.94
CA LEU A 10 -6.06 -9.05 -5.67
C LEU A 10 -4.71 -9.36 -5.02
N GLY A 11 -3.64 -8.66 -5.42
CA GLY A 11 -2.29 -8.89 -4.88
C GLY A 11 -1.95 -8.18 -3.56
N ALA A 12 -2.83 -7.36 -2.98
CA ALA A 12 -2.49 -6.54 -1.81
C ALA A 12 -3.15 -6.98 -0.49
N ARG A 13 -3.81 -8.15 -0.43
CA ARG A 13 -4.51 -8.61 0.79
C ARG A 13 -4.22 -10.06 1.19
N LEU A 14 -3.02 -10.55 0.95
CA LEU A 14 -2.62 -11.87 1.45
C LEU A 14 -1.34 -11.73 2.28
N LEU A 15 -1.50 -11.28 3.53
CA LEU A 15 -0.63 -11.53 4.68
C LEU A 15 -1.24 -10.86 5.90
N LEU A 16 -2.17 -11.52 6.54
CA LEU A 16 -2.48 -11.38 7.96
C LEU A 16 -3.71 -12.23 8.29
N ALA A 17 -3.46 -13.51 8.51
CA ALA A 17 -4.37 -14.36 9.26
C ALA A 17 -3.52 -15.16 10.25
N PHE A 18 -3.27 -14.59 11.40
CA PHE A 18 -3.05 -15.35 12.62
C PHE A 18 -3.78 -14.66 13.75
N SER A 19 -4.90 -15.25 14.10
CA SER A 19 -5.67 -14.98 15.29
C SER A 19 -4.97 -15.57 16.50
N CYS A 20 -4.82 -14.78 17.57
CA CYS A 20 -5.04 -15.27 18.92
C CYS A 20 -5.41 -14.09 19.81
N GLY A 21 -6.59 -14.20 20.43
CA GLY A 21 -7.18 -13.18 21.26
C GLY A 21 -6.51 -13.06 22.63
N ALA A 22 -6.48 -11.83 23.13
CA ALA A 22 -6.60 -11.53 24.53
C ALA A 22 -7.15 -10.11 24.65
N ALA A 23 -8.35 -10.02 25.17
CA ALA A 23 -8.97 -8.76 25.58
C ALA A 23 -8.24 -8.21 26.80
N LEU A 24 -7.76 -6.99 26.73
CA LEU A 24 -7.49 -6.16 27.90
C LEU A 24 -7.89 -4.72 27.60
N ALA A 25 -8.71 -4.22 28.51
CA ALA A 25 -9.30 -2.91 28.50
C ALA A 25 -8.24 -1.80 28.46
N SER A 26 -8.33 -0.89 27.50
CA SER A 26 -7.59 0.35 27.48
C SER A 26 -8.49 1.51 27.90
N THR A 27 -8.22 2.04 29.08
CA THR A 27 -8.68 3.37 29.50
C THR A 27 -7.96 4.42 28.66
N GLY A 28 -8.75 5.31 28.05
CA GLY A 28 -8.25 6.35 27.17
C GLY A 28 -7.42 7.41 27.86
N CYS A 29 -6.37 7.85 27.19
CA CYS A 29 -5.72 9.14 27.41
C CYS A 29 -5.77 9.94 26.11
N ALA A 30 -6.46 11.07 26.18
CA ALA A 30 -6.53 12.04 25.11
C ALA A 30 -5.19 12.77 24.96
N ALA A 31 -4.57 12.69 23.81
CA ALA A 31 -3.37 13.45 23.48
C ALA A 31 -3.76 14.85 23.01
N HIS A 32 -3.47 15.86 23.82
CA HIS A 32 -3.45 17.26 23.41
C HIS A 32 -2.14 17.57 22.67
N THR A 33 -2.25 18.02 21.44
CA THR A 33 -1.12 18.53 20.65
C THR A 33 -0.99 20.06 20.89
N PRO A 34 0.10 20.56 21.49
CA PRO A 34 0.40 21.99 21.51
C PRO A 34 1.14 22.42 20.24
N PRO A 35 1.02 23.69 19.81
CA PRO A 35 1.66 24.20 18.60
C PRO A 35 3.17 24.37 18.80
N ALA A 36 3.95 23.87 17.85
CA ALA A 36 5.39 23.95 17.84
C ALA A 36 5.89 25.40 17.69
N LYS A 37 6.60 25.89 18.71
CA LYS A 37 7.48 27.06 18.59
C LYS A 37 8.86 26.59 18.15
N SER A 38 9.31 27.10 17.00
CA SER A 38 10.65 26.86 16.47
C SER A 38 11.70 27.52 17.38
N ALA A 39 12.56 26.73 18.00
CA ALA A 39 13.79 27.21 18.62
C ALA A 39 14.93 27.16 17.59
N GLN A 40 15.43 28.31 17.18
CA GLN A 40 16.65 28.43 16.42
C GLN A 40 17.86 28.12 17.32
N THR A 41 18.59 27.07 17.04
CA THR A 41 19.92 26.82 17.59
C THR A 41 20.97 27.28 16.58
N THR A 42 21.77 28.28 16.99
CA THR A 42 22.93 28.81 16.27
C THR A 42 24.10 27.83 16.37
N GLY A 43 24.28 27.00 15.36
CA GLY A 43 25.51 26.24 15.11
C GLY A 43 26.09 26.65 13.77
N THR A 44 27.35 27.06 13.74
CA THR A 44 28.13 27.48 12.54
C THR A 44 28.54 26.27 11.70
N GLY A 45 27.57 25.49 11.22
CA GLY A 45 27.77 24.49 10.17
C GLY A 45 27.08 24.98 8.91
N SER A 46 27.64 24.74 7.73
CA SER A 46 26.97 25.01 6.46
C SER A 46 25.54 24.48 6.51
N PRO A 47 24.54 25.28 6.11
CA PRO A 47 23.14 24.85 6.23
C PRO A 47 22.92 23.58 5.39
N ILE A 48 22.48 22.50 6.06
CA ILE A 48 22.11 21.26 5.38
C ILE A 48 21.00 21.60 4.41
N PRO A 49 21.16 21.33 3.09
CA PRO A 49 20.15 21.69 2.12
C PRO A 49 18.83 20.97 2.41
N ALA A 50 17.74 21.71 2.51
CA ALA A 50 16.41 21.13 2.56
C ALA A 50 16.09 20.50 1.21
N ILE A 51 16.04 19.16 1.15
CA ILE A 51 15.69 18.44 -0.07
C ILE A 51 14.17 18.41 -0.20
N GLY A 52 13.64 19.07 -1.24
CA GLY A 52 12.24 18.97 -1.62
C GLY A 52 11.93 17.64 -2.32
N ASP A 53 10.62 17.34 -2.46
CA ASP A 53 10.19 16.12 -3.14
C ASP A 53 10.69 15.99 -4.57
N GLU A 54 10.79 17.10 -5.31
CA GLU A 54 11.27 17.12 -6.70
C GLU A 54 12.74 16.71 -6.83
N ALA A 55 13.57 17.08 -5.85
CA ALA A 55 15.01 16.78 -5.87
C ALA A 55 15.33 15.41 -5.21
N PHE A 56 14.38 14.82 -4.49
CA PHE A 56 14.63 13.64 -3.66
C PHE A 56 15.19 12.47 -4.46
N ALA A 57 14.54 12.09 -5.56
CA ALA A 57 14.93 10.91 -6.34
C ALA A 57 16.36 11.01 -6.87
N GLN A 58 16.73 12.16 -7.44
CA GLN A 58 18.08 12.41 -7.94
C GLN A 58 19.12 12.46 -6.83
N ALA A 59 18.77 13.05 -5.68
CA ALA A 59 19.64 13.11 -4.52
C ALA A 59 19.89 11.72 -3.94
N ALA A 60 18.85 10.92 -3.76
CA ALA A 60 18.97 9.54 -3.28
C ALA A 60 19.76 8.65 -4.24
N TYR A 61 19.52 8.76 -5.55
CA TYR A 61 20.32 8.07 -6.56
C TYR A 61 21.81 8.41 -6.46
N LYS A 62 22.17 9.71 -6.34
CA LYS A 62 23.56 10.13 -6.17
C LYS A 62 24.21 9.56 -4.91
N VAL A 63 23.48 9.48 -3.79
CA VAL A 63 23.97 8.87 -2.54
C VAL A 63 24.25 7.39 -2.72
N LEU A 64 23.39 6.68 -3.46
CA LEU A 64 23.54 5.23 -3.69
C LEU A 64 24.70 4.90 -4.64
N VAL A 65 24.86 5.66 -5.72
CA VAL A 65 25.93 5.45 -6.71
C VAL A 65 27.32 5.75 -6.13
N ASN A 66 27.49 6.89 -5.42
CA ASN A 66 28.76 7.27 -4.86
C ASN A 66 29.05 6.51 -3.58
N GLY A 67 30.05 5.63 -3.61
CA GLY A 67 30.54 4.89 -2.44
C GLY A 67 31.51 5.69 -1.57
N GLU A 68 32.20 6.67 -2.14
CA GLU A 68 33.24 7.43 -1.43
C GLU A 68 32.64 8.48 -0.47
N ALA A 69 33.20 8.52 0.74
CA ALA A 69 32.83 9.51 1.72
C ALA A 69 33.35 10.91 1.30
N SER A 70 32.45 11.89 1.22
CA SER A 70 32.78 13.30 1.04
C SER A 70 31.83 14.19 1.83
N PRO A 71 32.23 15.40 2.21
CA PRO A 71 31.36 16.33 2.92
C PRO A 71 30.06 16.62 2.14
N GLU A 72 30.13 16.72 0.82
CA GLU A 72 28.99 16.96 -0.06
C GLU A 72 28.03 15.77 -0.05
N ARG A 73 28.56 14.53 -0.16
CA ARG A 73 27.78 13.32 -0.08
C ARG A 73 27.12 13.17 1.29
N THR A 74 27.86 13.46 2.36
CA THR A 74 27.32 13.41 3.73
C THR A 74 26.17 14.40 3.91
N SER A 75 26.34 15.65 3.44
CA SER A 75 25.28 16.66 3.48
C SER A 75 24.06 16.24 2.68
N LEU A 76 24.27 15.66 1.49
CA LEU A 76 23.20 15.16 0.64
C LEU A 76 22.47 13.98 1.31
N LEU A 77 23.19 13.02 1.90
CA LEU A 77 22.66 11.89 2.64
C LEU A 77 21.75 12.37 3.79
N VAL A 78 22.23 13.31 4.61
CA VAL A 78 21.44 13.87 5.71
C VAL A 78 20.13 14.49 5.19
N GLY A 79 20.18 15.23 4.10
CA GLY A 79 19.00 15.83 3.48
C GLY A 79 17.99 14.79 2.98
N VAL A 80 18.47 13.76 2.31
CA VAL A 80 17.65 12.64 1.77
C VAL A 80 16.99 11.86 2.93
N VAL A 81 17.76 11.52 3.96
CA VAL A 81 17.25 10.80 5.13
C VAL A 81 16.18 11.62 5.86
N ARG A 82 16.43 12.90 6.13
CA ARG A 82 15.42 13.78 6.75
C ARG A 82 14.13 13.83 5.92
N ARG A 83 14.25 13.93 4.60
CA ARG A 83 13.06 13.91 3.73
C ARG A 83 12.30 12.60 3.83
N GLN A 84 12.99 11.47 3.84
CA GLN A 84 12.35 10.15 3.97
C GLN A 84 11.68 9.98 5.35
N LEU A 85 12.28 10.50 6.43
CA LEU A 85 11.67 10.52 7.77
C LEU A 85 10.41 11.39 7.82
N GLN A 86 10.42 12.56 7.14
CA GLN A 86 9.21 13.39 7.00
C GLN A 86 8.08 12.65 6.27
N ARG A 87 8.42 11.89 5.21
CA ARG A 87 7.45 11.04 4.51
C ARG A 87 6.91 9.93 5.39
N ALA A 88 7.78 9.28 6.19
CA ALA A 88 7.35 8.29 7.17
C ALA A 88 6.33 8.88 8.15
N LYS A 89 6.64 10.05 8.73
CA LYS A 89 5.73 10.76 9.63
C LYS A 89 4.40 11.08 8.94
N ALA A 90 4.41 11.63 7.74
CA ALA A 90 3.20 11.98 7.00
C ALA A 90 2.31 10.75 6.75
N ARG A 91 2.89 9.58 6.50
CA ARG A 91 2.16 8.30 6.34
C ARG A 91 1.55 7.83 7.66
N PHE A 92 2.28 7.92 8.77
CA PHE A 92 1.72 7.64 10.10
C PHE A 92 0.56 8.59 10.44
N ASP A 93 0.72 9.88 10.19
CA ASP A 93 -0.34 10.89 10.40
C ASP A 93 -1.58 10.63 9.53
N ALA A 94 -1.40 10.01 8.36
CA ALA A 94 -2.48 9.58 7.47
C ALA A 94 -3.10 8.23 7.87
N GLY A 95 -2.63 7.58 8.93
CA GLY A 95 -3.08 6.25 9.35
C GLY A 95 -2.50 5.09 8.55
N GLN A 96 -1.60 5.35 7.61
CA GLN A 96 -0.95 4.35 6.74
C GLN A 96 0.25 3.71 7.48
N ARG A 97 -0.02 2.99 8.56
CA ARG A 97 0.98 2.53 9.54
C ARG A 97 2.07 1.67 8.92
N GLU A 98 1.72 0.67 8.13
CA GLU A 98 2.68 -0.21 7.45
C GLU A 98 3.59 0.57 6.49
N ALA A 99 3.01 1.44 5.68
CA ALA A 99 3.78 2.26 4.75
C ALA A 99 4.67 3.29 5.48
N GLY A 100 4.20 3.81 6.62
CA GLY A 100 4.99 4.65 7.51
C GLY A 100 6.21 3.91 8.05
N LEU A 101 6.03 2.67 8.50
CA LEU A 101 7.11 1.82 8.99
C LEU A 101 8.12 1.47 7.88
N LYS A 102 7.65 1.10 6.70
CA LYS A 102 8.52 0.84 5.54
C LYS A 102 9.35 2.07 5.15
N ALA A 103 8.73 3.25 5.14
CA ALA A 103 9.44 4.50 4.86
C ALA A 103 10.48 4.85 5.93
N LEU A 104 10.16 4.62 7.21
CA LEU A 104 11.08 4.78 8.32
C LEU A 104 12.29 3.83 8.18
N THR A 105 12.04 2.56 7.89
CA THR A 105 13.07 1.55 7.64
C THR A 105 13.93 1.94 6.44
N GLY A 106 13.33 2.45 5.36
CA GLY A 106 14.04 2.97 4.19
C GLY A 106 14.97 4.13 4.54
N ALA A 107 14.57 5.02 5.45
CA ALA A 107 15.45 6.09 5.93
C ALA A 107 16.69 5.53 6.67
N PHE A 108 16.51 4.50 7.50
CA PHE A 108 17.61 3.81 8.16
C PHE A 108 18.52 3.07 7.17
N TYR A 109 17.96 2.49 6.12
CA TYR A 109 18.74 1.82 5.08
C TYR A 109 19.59 2.81 4.27
N LEU A 110 19.06 3.98 3.94
CA LEU A 110 19.83 5.06 3.32
C LEU A 110 20.99 5.52 4.22
N MET A 111 20.75 5.67 5.52
CA MET A 111 21.83 6.00 6.47
C MET A 111 22.95 4.96 6.50
N ARG A 112 22.62 3.69 6.25
CA ARG A 112 23.59 2.60 6.22
C ARG A 112 24.34 2.47 4.88
N ALA A 113 23.76 3.00 3.80
CA ALA A 113 24.45 3.10 2.52
C ALA A 113 25.57 4.16 2.52
N GLY A 114 25.67 4.94 3.58
CA GLY A 114 26.69 5.93 3.88
C GLY A 114 27.13 5.86 5.34
N GLU A 115 27.99 6.79 5.76
CA GLU A 115 28.33 6.95 7.15
C GLU A 115 27.12 7.43 7.94
N PHE A 116 26.85 6.78 9.08
CA PHE A 116 25.75 7.17 9.96
C PHE A 116 26.00 8.58 10.53
N GLN A 117 25.03 9.45 10.30
CA GLN A 117 25.05 10.81 10.81
C GLN A 117 23.90 11.00 11.80
N ASP A 118 24.19 11.09 13.08
CA ASP A 118 23.18 11.30 14.13
C ASP A 118 22.35 12.58 13.88
N THR A 119 22.96 13.58 13.28
CA THR A 119 22.28 14.81 12.85
C THR A 119 21.17 14.58 11.82
N ALA A 120 21.17 13.45 11.11
CA ALA A 120 20.08 13.08 10.20
C ALA A 120 18.76 12.83 10.90
N LEU A 121 18.80 12.47 12.19
CA LEU A 121 17.62 12.22 13.03
C LEU A 121 17.07 13.49 13.71
N ASP A 122 17.69 14.65 13.55
CA ASP A 122 17.19 15.89 14.13
C ASP A 122 15.85 16.28 13.49
N GLY A 123 14.84 16.50 14.28
CA GLY A 123 13.46 16.75 13.82
C GLY A 123 12.68 15.50 13.41
N ALA A 124 13.18 14.30 13.72
CA ALA A 124 12.53 13.03 13.40
C ALA A 124 11.67 12.47 14.55
N GLU A 125 11.53 13.20 15.65
CA GLU A 125 10.87 12.71 16.89
C GLU A 125 9.49 12.12 16.62
N GLY A 126 8.69 12.80 15.80
CA GLY A 126 7.35 12.31 15.44
C GLY A 126 7.36 11.00 14.62
N ALA A 127 8.33 10.81 13.73
CA ALA A 127 8.46 9.56 12.97
C ALA A 127 8.98 8.41 13.84
N LEU A 128 9.95 8.69 14.70
CA LEU A 128 10.53 7.73 15.65
C LEU A 128 9.47 7.25 16.65
N GLY A 129 8.69 8.18 17.24
CA GLY A 129 7.63 7.85 18.19
C GLY A 129 6.51 7.01 17.58
N ALA A 130 6.01 7.43 16.42
CA ALA A 130 4.98 6.67 15.71
C ALA A 130 5.48 5.28 15.26
N GLY A 131 6.72 5.21 14.78
CA GLY A 131 7.36 3.95 14.40
C GLY A 131 7.55 3.02 15.60
N ALA A 132 8.03 3.54 16.74
CA ALA A 132 8.19 2.78 17.97
C ALA A 132 6.87 2.17 18.46
N ALA A 133 5.80 2.97 18.47
CA ALA A 133 4.47 2.51 18.86
C ALA A 133 3.94 1.42 17.91
N GLU A 134 4.13 1.59 16.61
CA GLU A 134 3.66 0.60 15.62
C GLU A 134 4.44 -0.72 15.72
N VAL A 135 5.76 -0.67 15.85
CA VAL A 135 6.62 -1.84 16.00
C VAL A 135 6.33 -2.59 17.31
N ALA A 136 6.04 -1.85 18.41
CA ALA A 136 5.60 -2.43 19.69
C ALA A 136 4.25 -3.16 19.52
N ARG A 137 3.31 -2.55 18.80
CA ARG A 137 2.00 -3.18 18.48
C ARG A 137 2.16 -4.49 17.67
N LEU A 138 3.19 -4.57 16.83
CA LEU A 138 3.51 -5.78 16.07
C LEU A 138 4.28 -6.83 16.90
N GLY A 139 4.53 -6.58 18.17
CA GLY A 139 5.25 -7.50 19.05
C GLY A 139 6.77 -7.57 18.81
N GLN A 140 7.33 -6.64 18.03
CA GLN A 140 8.77 -6.55 17.75
C GLN A 140 9.48 -5.72 18.82
N GLU A 141 9.51 -6.20 20.05
CA GLU A 141 9.94 -5.44 21.23
C GLU A 141 11.37 -4.89 21.11
N GLY A 142 12.32 -5.67 20.57
CA GLY A 142 13.70 -5.24 20.40
C GLY A 142 13.83 -4.03 19.46
N TYR A 143 13.07 -4.02 18.36
CA TYR A 143 13.04 -2.90 17.44
C TYR A 143 12.35 -1.67 18.05
N ALA A 144 11.22 -1.87 18.73
CA ALA A 144 10.53 -0.81 19.46
C ALA A 144 11.43 -0.15 20.49
N PHE A 145 12.16 -0.95 21.30
CA PHE A 145 13.12 -0.45 22.28
C PHE A 145 14.20 0.42 21.63
N THR A 146 14.69 0.01 20.46
CA THR A 146 15.69 0.79 19.70
C THR A 146 15.14 2.15 19.27
N LEU A 147 13.92 2.19 18.70
CA LEU A 147 13.30 3.42 18.25
C LEU A 147 12.98 4.36 19.42
N TYR A 148 12.47 3.82 20.54
CA TYR A 148 12.26 4.61 21.75
C TYR A 148 13.57 5.15 22.36
N SER A 149 14.67 4.38 22.29
CA SER A 149 15.98 4.86 22.73
C SER A 149 16.48 6.02 21.87
N MET A 150 16.35 5.92 20.54
CA MET A 150 16.68 7.01 19.62
C MET A 150 15.80 8.23 19.87
N LEU A 151 14.50 8.04 20.09
CA LEU A 151 13.56 9.11 20.41
C LEU A 151 13.94 9.82 21.71
N ARG A 152 14.21 9.07 22.79
CA ARG A 152 14.68 9.64 24.08
C ARG A 152 15.89 10.55 23.90
N ASP A 153 16.86 10.11 23.08
CA ASP A 153 18.11 10.86 22.89
C ASP A 153 17.90 12.15 22.09
N LYS A 154 16.82 12.25 21.30
CA LYS A 154 16.44 13.46 20.55
C LYS A 154 15.48 14.37 21.29
N LEU A 155 14.77 13.88 22.30
CA LEU A 155 13.84 14.69 23.07
C LEU A 155 14.56 15.58 24.12
N PRO A 156 14.14 16.85 24.27
CA PRO A 156 14.61 17.69 25.36
C PRO A 156 14.19 17.13 26.72
N LYS A 157 14.91 17.49 27.78
CA LYS A 157 14.51 17.12 29.14
C LYS A 157 13.13 17.70 29.47
N GLY A 158 12.15 16.82 29.77
CA GLY A 158 10.77 17.22 30.04
C GLY A 158 9.84 16.01 30.16
N ALA A 159 8.54 16.26 30.21
CA ALA A 159 7.51 15.24 30.43
C ALA A 159 7.50 14.15 29.31
N GLU A 160 7.61 14.54 28.06
CA GLU A 160 7.68 13.60 26.94
C GLU A 160 8.86 12.63 27.04
N ARG A 161 10.04 13.15 27.36
CA ARG A 161 11.21 12.31 27.58
C ARG A 161 11.03 11.35 28.74
N GLN A 162 10.42 11.81 29.85
CA GLN A 162 10.12 10.97 31.02
C GLN A 162 9.13 9.85 30.66
N GLU A 163 8.14 10.12 29.82
CA GLU A 163 7.20 9.12 29.33
C GLU A 163 7.91 8.04 28.52
N VAL A 164 8.79 8.44 27.60
CA VAL A 164 9.61 7.51 26.80
C VAL A 164 10.55 6.70 27.69
N GLU A 165 11.17 7.31 28.70
CA GLU A 165 12.03 6.63 29.68
C GLU A 165 11.23 5.59 30.48
N ALA A 166 9.99 5.91 30.87
CA ALA A 166 9.09 4.97 31.54
C ALA A 166 8.71 3.78 30.66
N HIS A 167 8.46 4.02 29.35
CA HIS A 167 8.22 2.96 28.37
C HIS A 167 9.44 2.04 28.22
N LEU A 168 10.64 2.60 28.10
CA LEU A 168 11.88 1.84 28.01
C LEU A 168 12.11 0.99 29.26
N GLU A 169 11.85 1.54 30.42
CA GLU A 169 11.97 0.82 31.70
C GLU A 169 10.96 -0.31 31.82
N ALA A 170 9.70 -0.10 31.40
CA ALA A 170 8.68 -1.13 31.38
C ALA A 170 9.04 -2.28 30.42
N MET A 171 9.54 -1.97 29.23
CA MET A 171 10.01 -2.97 28.26
C MET A 171 11.20 -3.76 28.77
N ALA A 172 12.17 -3.11 29.44
CA ALA A 172 13.32 -3.78 30.05
C ALA A 172 12.89 -4.74 31.18
N ARG A 173 11.94 -4.33 32.03
CA ARG A 173 11.38 -5.16 33.11
C ARG A 173 10.62 -6.34 32.56
N PHE A 174 9.81 -6.16 31.50
CA PHE A 174 9.09 -7.24 30.83
C PHE A 174 10.05 -8.27 30.22
N SER A 175 11.10 -7.82 29.54
CA SER A 175 12.15 -8.68 29.00
C SER A 175 12.83 -9.50 30.10
N GLN A 176 13.16 -8.89 31.24
CA GLN A 176 13.74 -9.60 32.40
C GLN A 176 12.77 -10.62 33.02
N ALA A 177 11.48 -10.28 33.14
CA ALA A 177 10.46 -11.18 33.70
C ALA A 177 10.17 -12.38 32.82
N THR A 178 10.18 -12.20 31.49
CA THR A 178 9.93 -13.30 30.54
C THR A 178 11.13 -14.22 30.34
N HIS A 179 12.35 -13.74 30.59
CA HIS A 179 13.58 -14.52 30.41
C HIS A 179 14.13 -15.09 31.74
N GLY A 180 13.67 -14.60 32.89
CA GLY A 180 14.17 -14.99 34.22
C GLY A 180 13.42 -16.10 34.93
N ALA A 181 12.27 -16.58 34.43
CA ALA A 181 11.34 -17.42 35.18
C ALA A 181 11.09 -18.82 34.64
N GLY A 182 11.87 -19.33 33.68
CA GLY A 182 11.65 -20.67 33.12
C GLY A 182 12.91 -21.56 33.13
N PRO A 183 12.76 -22.86 33.44
CA PRO A 183 13.86 -23.81 33.22
C PRO A 183 14.11 -23.91 31.73
N MET A 184 15.36 -23.61 31.34
CA MET A 184 15.96 -23.86 30.04
C MET A 184 15.00 -23.76 28.82
N GLN A 185 14.66 -22.55 28.44
CA GLN A 185 14.23 -22.32 27.07
C GLN A 185 15.44 -22.59 26.15
N SER A 186 15.17 -23.26 25.03
CA SER A 186 16.17 -23.71 24.06
C SER A 186 17.26 -22.65 23.80
N ALA A 187 18.50 -23.08 23.58
CA ALA A 187 19.63 -22.22 23.21
C ALA A 187 19.29 -21.24 22.05
N SER A 188 18.33 -21.61 21.18
CA SER A 188 17.78 -20.76 20.13
C SER A 188 17.09 -19.50 20.63
N ALA A 189 16.41 -19.54 21.79
CA ALA A 189 15.74 -18.36 22.38
C ALA A 189 16.76 -17.42 23.02
N GLU A 190 17.78 -17.95 23.69
CA GLU A 190 18.88 -17.16 24.26
C GLU A 190 19.69 -16.47 23.17
N LEU A 191 19.94 -17.18 22.07
CA LEU A 191 20.67 -16.61 20.93
C LEU A 191 19.89 -15.51 20.23
N ARG A 192 18.57 -15.67 20.07
CA ARG A 192 17.70 -14.60 19.58
C ARG A 192 17.71 -13.38 20.52
N ALA A 193 17.59 -13.59 21.81
CA ALA A 193 17.65 -12.54 22.79
C ALA A 193 19.02 -11.83 22.80
N ALA A 194 20.11 -12.58 22.60
CA ALA A 194 21.45 -12.03 22.45
C ALA A 194 21.60 -11.22 21.17
N ALA A 195 21.11 -11.72 20.04
CA ALA A 195 21.12 -11.04 18.75
C ALA A 195 20.27 -9.75 18.78
N GLN A 196 19.09 -9.80 19.40
CA GLN A 196 18.25 -8.64 19.60
C GLN A 196 18.91 -7.59 20.50
N ARG A 197 19.53 -7.99 21.63
CA ARG A 197 20.27 -7.08 22.50
C ARG A 197 21.45 -6.43 21.78
N SER A 198 22.20 -7.21 21.01
CA SER A 198 23.31 -6.71 20.18
C SER A 198 22.85 -5.74 19.12
N LEU A 199 21.69 -5.99 18.51
CA LEU A 199 21.07 -5.08 17.56
C LEU A 199 20.64 -3.77 18.22
N ILE A 200 20.07 -3.83 19.43
CA ILE A 200 19.71 -2.67 20.24
C ILE A 200 20.96 -1.87 20.61
N GLU A 201 22.00 -2.53 21.06
CA GLU A 201 23.28 -1.91 21.42
C GLU A 201 23.96 -1.28 20.20
N ALA A 202 23.96 -1.99 19.05
CA ALA A 202 24.49 -1.48 17.79
C ALA A 202 23.75 -0.26 17.27
N ARG A 203 22.49 -0.06 17.66
CA ARG A 203 21.68 1.10 17.26
C ARG A 203 21.75 2.27 18.26
N LYS A 204 22.13 2.03 19.51
CA LYS A 204 22.27 3.05 20.55
C LYS A 204 23.50 3.95 20.40
N THR A 205 24.56 3.45 19.90
CA THR A 205 25.83 4.15 19.72
C THR A 205 26.08 4.38 18.26
N ALA A 206 26.80 5.45 17.88
CA ALA A 206 27.18 5.67 16.49
C ALA A 206 27.66 4.35 15.89
N LEU A 207 26.99 3.94 14.83
CA LEU A 207 26.84 2.54 14.38
C LEU A 207 28.14 1.74 14.20
N ASP A 208 29.24 2.42 13.92
CA ASP A 208 30.50 1.74 13.62
C ASP A 208 31.23 1.20 14.86
N SER A 209 31.23 1.95 15.96
CA SER A 209 31.85 1.49 17.20
C SER A 209 30.99 0.50 18.01
N ALA A 210 29.72 0.41 17.71
CA ALA A 210 28.79 -0.52 18.35
C ALA A 210 28.75 -1.87 17.68
N SER A 211 29.10 -1.95 16.42
CA SER A 211 29.26 -3.21 15.70
C SER A 211 30.27 -4.11 16.43
N GLU A 212 31.38 -3.55 16.88
CA GLU A 212 32.40 -4.29 17.62
C GLU A 212 31.90 -4.88 18.95
N ARG A 213 31.14 -4.12 19.72
CA ARG A 213 30.52 -4.61 20.97
C ARG A 213 29.42 -5.63 20.74
N ALA A 214 28.60 -5.40 19.75
CA ALA A 214 27.54 -6.33 19.36
C ALA A 214 28.11 -7.66 18.86
N VAL A 215 29.19 -7.59 18.12
CA VAL A 215 29.97 -8.77 17.68
C VAL A 215 30.54 -9.54 18.87
N GLN A 216 31.20 -8.86 19.80
CA GLN A 216 31.75 -9.51 21.02
C GLN A 216 30.66 -10.13 21.89
N TRP A 217 29.46 -9.57 21.86
CA TRP A 217 28.31 -10.09 22.57
C TRP A 217 27.73 -11.35 21.92
N LEU A 218 27.57 -11.32 20.60
CA LEU A 218 27.16 -12.50 19.82
C LEU A 218 28.20 -13.62 19.91
N LYS A 219 29.49 -13.30 19.90
CA LYS A 219 30.57 -14.26 20.17
C LYS A 219 30.35 -15.01 21.47
N ARG A 220 30.18 -14.29 22.58
CA ARG A 220 29.94 -14.88 23.89
C ARG A 220 28.68 -15.73 23.95
N ALA A 221 27.62 -15.34 23.27
CA ALA A 221 26.38 -16.11 23.19
C ALA A 221 26.57 -17.41 22.39
N VAL A 222 27.33 -17.36 21.29
CA VAL A 222 27.67 -18.54 20.48
C VAL A 222 28.60 -19.47 21.24
N GLU A 223 29.64 -18.96 21.89
CA GLU A 223 30.59 -19.75 22.70
C GLU A 223 29.89 -20.42 23.90
N SER A 224 28.92 -19.77 24.52
CA SER A 224 28.18 -20.35 25.65
C SER A 224 27.18 -21.44 25.24
N SER A 225 26.83 -21.52 23.95
CA SER A 225 25.95 -22.55 23.41
C SER A 225 26.68 -23.75 22.78
N ALA A 226 28.05 -23.72 22.74
CA ALA A 226 28.87 -24.82 22.22
C ALA A 226 28.98 -25.92 23.25
N ALA A 227 28.14 -26.94 23.17
CA ALA A 227 28.24 -28.14 23.98
C ALA A 227 29.22 -29.11 23.34
N ASP A 228 30.42 -29.20 23.87
CA ASP A 228 31.43 -30.26 23.50
C ASP A 228 31.17 -31.62 24.22
N ALA A 229 29.93 -31.90 24.63
CA ALA A 229 29.62 -33.12 25.35
C ALA A 229 29.31 -34.29 24.40
N PRO A 230 29.86 -35.49 24.64
CA PRO A 230 29.55 -36.68 23.84
C PRO A 230 28.08 -37.08 24.01
N MET A 231 27.34 -37.23 22.90
CA MET A 231 25.92 -37.61 22.88
C MET A 231 25.71 -39.04 23.40
N LYS A 232 24.97 -39.17 24.49
CA LYS A 232 24.70 -40.46 25.15
C LYS A 232 23.28 -40.99 24.93
N SER A 233 22.31 -40.16 24.49
CA SER A 233 20.92 -40.54 24.30
C SER A 233 20.28 -39.84 23.08
N ASN A 234 19.04 -40.22 22.67
CA ASN A 234 18.32 -39.53 21.65
C ASN A 234 17.91 -38.11 22.09
N ALA A 235 17.64 -37.91 23.40
CA ALA A 235 17.35 -36.59 23.97
C ALA A 235 18.62 -35.69 23.84
N ASP A 236 19.81 -36.22 24.09
CA ASP A 236 21.05 -35.49 23.92
C ASP A 236 21.33 -35.13 22.46
N ARG A 237 20.80 -35.92 21.48
CA ARG A 237 20.88 -35.60 20.06
C ARG A 237 19.93 -34.45 19.70
N ASP A 238 18.73 -34.45 20.21
CA ASP A 238 17.77 -33.38 19.93
C ASP A 238 18.23 -32.07 20.53
N GLU A 239 18.80 -32.10 21.77
CA GLU A 239 19.39 -30.96 22.42
C GLU A 239 20.64 -30.42 21.67
N ALA A 240 21.49 -31.32 21.20
CA ALA A 240 22.68 -30.97 20.41
C ALA A 240 22.30 -30.43 19.02
N PHE A 241 21.21 -30.91 18.43
CA PHE A 241 20.69 -30.41 17.18
C PHE A 241 20.10 -29.01 17.33
N GLU A 242 19.35 -28.75 18.38
CA GLU A 242 18.83 -27.44 18.71
C GLU A 242 19.95 -26.43 19.03
N ALA A 243 21.00 -26.85 19.77
CA ALA A 243 22.18 -26.05 20.03
C ALA A 243 22.93 -25.71 18.72
N TYR A 244 23.06 -26.68 17.81
CA TYR A 244 23.66 -26.47 16.48
C TYR A 244 22.84 -25.50 15.63
N ARG A 245 21.52 -25.63 15.62
CA ARG A 245 20.64 -24.67 14.94
C ARG A 245 20.80 -23.26 15.54
N ALA A 246 20.88 -23.16 16.85
CA ALA A 246 21.09 -21.91 17.54
C ALA A 246 22.42 -21.25 17.19
N GLN A 247 23.52 -22.01 17.17
CA GLN A 247 24.84 -21.55 16.75
C GLN A 247 24.83 -21.07 15.29
N ARG A 248 24.24 -21.84 14.39
CA ARG A 248 24.11 -21.45 12.98
C ARG A 248 23.26 -20.18 12.81
N GLY A 249 22.14 -20.09 13.51
CA GLY A 249 21.31 -18.90 13.54
C GLY A 249 22.06 -17.66 14.03
N GLY A 250 22.87 -17.80 15.09
CA GLY A 250 23.73 -16.74 15.61
C GLY A 250 24.83 -16.34 14.65
N GLY A 251 25.45 -17.31 13.97
CA GLY A 251 26.44 -17.04 12.93
C GLY A 251 25.85 -16.24 11.78
N TYR A 252 24.69 -16.62 11.28
CA TYR A 252 23.99 -15.84 10.24
C TYR A 252 23.58 -14.45 10.71
N THR A 253 23.17 -14.30 11.96
CA THR A 253 22.85 -13.00 12.55
C THR A 253 24.08 -12.10 12.60
N LEU A 254 25.26 -12.66 12.96
CA LEU A 254 26.51 -11.94 12.96
C LEU A 254 26.93 -11.50 11.55
N ILE A 255 26.88 -12.39 10.59
CA ILE A 255 27.15 -12.08 9.17
C ILE A 255 26.19 -10.97 8.70
N ALA A 256 24.92 -11.11 8.96
CA ALA A 256 23.92 -10.11 8.57
C ALA A 256 24.16 -8.74 9.24
N LEU A 257 24.66 -8.72 10.49
CA LEU A 257 24.99 -7.50 11.19
C LEU A 257 26.02 -6.65 10.43
N TYR A 258 27.08 -7.27 9.91
CA TYR A 258 28.09 -6.57 9.11
C TYR A 258 27.60 -6.30 7.69
N LEU A 259 27.00 -7.28 7.03
CA LEU A 259 26.59 -7.14 5.64
C LEU A 259 25.45 -6.12 5.46
N ARG A 260 24.70 -5.79 6.48
CA ARG A 260 23.77 -4.64 6.42
C ARG A 260 24.47 -3.32 6.07
N HIS A 261 25.77 -3.23 6.32
CA HIS A 261 26.64 -2.12 5.92
C HIS A 261 27.43 -2.41 4.65
N GLY A 262 27.31 -3.60 4.08
CA GLY A 262 28.13 -4.07 2.97
C GLY A 262 29.58 -4.38 3.40
N ASP A 263 29.81 -4.69 4.66
CA ASP A 263 31.14 -4.92 5.23
C ASP A 263 31.46 -6.42 5.31
N ALA A 264 31.92 -6.98 4.19
CA ALA A 264 32.37 -8.37 4.13
C ALA A 264 33.68 -8.60 4.92
N ARG A 265 34.57 -7.60 4.98
CA ARG A 265 35.83 -7.69 5.76
C ARG A 265 35.53 -7.78 7.26
N GLY A 266 34.61 -6.97 7.76
CA GLY A 266 34.19 -7.03 9.16
C GLY A 266 33.64 -8.39 9.57
N VAL A 267 32.95 -9.11 8.66
CA VAL A 267 32.54 -10.50 8.90
C VAL A 267 33.74 -11.42 9.07
N LEU A 268 34.71 -11.37 8.16
CA LEU A 268 35.91 -12.23 8.19
C LEU A 268 36.76 -11.95 9.41
N ASP A 269 36.99 -10.68 9.75
CA ASP A 269 37.74 -10.28 10.95
C ASP A 269 37.07 -10.78 12.23
N ALA A 270 35.73 -10.70 12.29
CA ALA A 270 34.96 -11.22 13.40
C ALA A 270 35.04 -12.74 13.49
N GLU A 271 35.04 -13.46 12.36
CA GLU A 271 35.17 -14.91 12.31
C GLU A 271 36.53 -15.34 12.81
N ASP A 272 37.62 -14.73 12.31
CA ASP A 272 38.98 -15.05 12.70
C ASP A 272 39.23 -14.85 14.19
N HIS A 273 38.69 -13.77 14.78
CA HIS A 273 38.82 -13.47 16.22
C HIS A 273 37.94 -14.36 17.11
N ALA A 274 36.84 -14.91 16.59
CA ALA A 274 35.82 -15.60 17.39
C ALA A 274 35.89 -17.13 17.30
N GLY A 275 36.71 -17.68 16.43
CA GLY A 275 36.64 -19.10 16.13
C GLY A 275 35.34 -19.55 15.49
N LEU A 276 34.65 -18.65 14.85
CA LEU A 276 33.36 -18.88 14.17
C LEU A 276 33.48 -19.74 12.91
N GLY A 277 34.70 -20.12 12.48
CA GLY A 277 34.99 -20.94 11.30
C GLY A 277 34.29 -22.31 11.25
N ARG A 278 33.68 -22.73 12.38
CA ARG A 278 32.77 -23.88 12.43
C ARG A 278 31.35 -23.59 12.04
N ILE A 279 30.96 -22.30 11.99
CA ILE A 279 29.57 -21.84 11.82
C ILE A 279 29.35 -21.39 10.39
N ILE A 280 30.35 -20.78 9.76
CA ILE A 280 30.25 -20.29 8.39
C ILE A 280 30.68 -21.44 7.44
N ALA A 281 29.76 -21.82 6.55
CA ALA A 281 30.08 -22.81 5.52
C ALA A 281 31.28 -22.33 4.66
N PRO A 282 32.19 -23.21 4.26
CA PRO A 282 33.36 -22.83 3.47
C PRO A 282 33.02 -22.05 2.19
N GLU A 283 31.88 -22.37 1.55
CA GLU A 283 31.39 -21.69 0.36
C GLU A 283 30.95 -20.24 0.65
N LEU A 284 30.42 -20.01 1.84
CA LEU A 284 30.04 -18.65 2.25
C LEU A 284 31.26 -17.84 2.61
N ARG A 285 32.28 -18.46 3.22
CA ARG A 285 33.55 -17.83 3.52
C ARG A 285 34.28 -17.40 2.22
N ASP A 286 34.36 -18.29 1.23
CA ASP A 286 34.93 -17.96 -0.09
C ASP A 286 34.25 -16.75 -0.75
N ARG A 287 32.93 -16.67 -0.67
CA ARG A 287 32.16 -15.49 -1.17
C ARG A 287 32.45 -14.21 -0.38
N LEU A 288 32.58 -14.31 0.93
CA LEU A 288 32.94 -13.16 1.78
C LEU A 288 34.35 -12.66 1.49
N GLU A 289 35.32 -13.57 1.30
CA GLU A 289 36.70 -13.22 0.94
C GLU A 289 36.76 -12.53 -0.42
N ARG A 290 36.13 -13.09 -1.45
CA ARG A 290 36.04 -12.45 -2.77
C ARG A 290 35.32 -11.09 -2.74
N ALA A 291 34.25 -10.98 -1.99
CA ALA A 291 33.54 -9.70 -1.82
C ALA A 291 34.39 -8.67 -1.09
N ALA A 292 35.16 -9.07 -0.07
CA ALA A 292 35.98 -8.20 0.75
C ALA A 292 37.26 -7.72 0.03
N ASP A 293 37.97 -8.65 -0.66
CA ASP A 293 39.30 -8.39 -1.20
C ASP A 293 39.27 -7.91 -2.65
N GLU A 294 38.34 -8.46 -3.46
CA GLU A 294 38.28 -8.22 -4.90
C GLU A 294 37.11 -7.34 -5.29
N ASN A 295 36.18 -7.04 -4.36
CA ASN A 295 34.89 -6.40 -4.65
C ASN A 295 34.13 -7.14 -5.77
N ASP A 296 34.23 -8.49 -5.76
CA ASP A 296 33.71 -9.37 -6.81
C ASP A 296 32.19 -9.27 -6.92
N PRO A 297 31.65 -8.88 -8.08
CA PRO A 297 30.19 -8.79 -8.28
C PRO A 297 29.47 -10.12 -8.12
N ASP A 298 30.11 -11.26 -8.47
CA ASP A 298 29.51 -12.59 -8.31
C ASP A 298 29.34 -12.92 -6.83
N ALA A 299 30.34 -12.60 -6.02
CA ALA A 299 30.27 -12.78 -4.58
C ALA A 299 29.19 -11.90 -3.93
N TRP A 300 29.09 -10.64 -4.31
CA TRP A 300 28.02 -9.75 -3.84
C TRP A 300 26.63 -10.22 -4.26
N ALA A 301 26.47 -10.73 -5.49
CA ALA A 301 25.19 -11.28 -5.97
C ALA A 301 24.77 -12.51 -5.17
N ASP A 302 25.72 -13.43 -4.92
CA ASP A 302 25.47 -14.63 -4.14
C ASP A 302 25.10 -14.31 -2.68
N LEU A 303 25.79 -13.35 -2.06
CA LEU A 303 25.47 -12.89 -0.70
C LEU A 303 24.08 -12.22 -0.64
N CYS A 304 23.78 -11.35 -1.60
CA CYS A 304 22.48 -10.70 -1.70
C CYS A 304 21.34 -11.73 -1.83
N HIS A 305 21.49 -12.69 -2.74
CA HIS A 305 20.52 -13.77 -2.94
C HIS A 305 20.36 -14.66 -1.71
N PHE A 306 21.46 -14.99 -1.06
CA PHE A 306 21.46 -15.80 0.16
C PHE A 306 20.64 -15.11 1.26
N PHE A 307 20.87 -13.82 1.53
CA PHE A 307 20.16 -13.09 2.58
C PHE A 307 18.72 -12.77 2.22
N ASP A 308 18.40 -12.54 0.95
CA ASP A 308 17.01 -12.42 0.49
C ASP A 308 16.23 -13.74 0.71
N SER A 309 16.86 -14.88 0.42
CA SER A 309 16.29 -16.19 0.67
C SER A 309 16.17 -16.51 2.16
N ALA A 310 17.20 -16.16 2.96
CA ALA A 310 17.19 -16.33 4.41
C ALA A 310 16.12 -15.45 5.08
N SER A 311 15.91 -14.21 4.59
CA SER A 311 14.85 -13.34 5.06
C SER A 311 13.46 -13.96 4.86
N ARG A 312 13.21 -14.55 3.70
CA ARG A 312 11.93 -15.25 3.42
C ARG A 312 11.74 -16.51 4.25
N ALA A 313 12.82 -17.23 4.55
CA ALA A 313 12.77 -18.44 5.37
C ALA A 313 12.69 -18.15 6.88
N ALA A 314 13.16 -16.98 7.33
CA ALA A 314 13.19 -16.59 8.72
C ALA A 314 11.83 -16.61 9.40
N ASP A 315 10.78 -16.20 8.67
CA ASP A 315 9.41 -16.25 9.16
C ASP A 315 8.91 -17.67 9.43
N ALA A 316 9.38 -18.64 8.68
CA ALA A 316 8.96 -20.03 8.79
C ALA A 316 9.63 -20.78 9.95
N GLU A 317 10.90 -20.47 10.23
CA GLU A 317 11.71 -21.20 11.20
C GLU A 317 11.88 -20.50 12.54
N GLY A 318 11.61 -19.19 12.63
CA GLY A 318 11.67 -18.40 13.85
C GLY A 318 13.07 -18.29 14.50
N VAL A 319 14.11 -18.69 13.78
CA VAL A 319 15.51 -18.77 14.28
C VAL A 319 16.33 -17.55 13.91
N LEU A 320 15.96 -16.86 12.83
CA LEU A 320 16.70 -15.74 12.26
C LEU A 320 15.91 -14.42 12.44
N ASP A 321 16.61 -13.32 12.68
CA ASP A 321 15.99 -11.99 12.70
C ASP A 321 15.71 -11.53 11.26
N HIS A 322 14.44 -11.63 10.85
CA HIS A 322 13.95 -11.21 9.53
C HIS A 322 14.41 -9.78 9.17
N THR A 323 14.23 -8.83 10.09
CA THR A 323 14.62 -7.43 9.86
C THR A 323 16.10 -7.27 9.58
N LEU A 324 16.92 -8.07 10.25
CA LEU A 324 18.38 -8.03 10.06
C LEU A 324 18.77 -8.66 8.74
N MET A 325 18.12 -9.77 8.34
CA MET A 325 18.35 -10.41 7.03
C MET A 325 17.95 -9.47 5.88
N GLU A 326 16.82 -8.79 5.99
CA GLU A 326 16.42 -7.74 5.04
C GLU A 326 17.45 -6.61 4.96
N ALA A 327 17.97 -6.17 6.11
CA ALA A 327 19.00 -5.14 6.16
C ALA A 327 20.31 -5.60 5.50
N ALA A 328 20.69 -6.87 5.65
CA ALA A 328 21.84 -7.47 4.96
C ALA A 328 21.61 -7.55 3.45
N THR A 329 20.40 -7.92 3.02
CA THR A 329 20.00 -7.90 1.60
C THR A 329 20.13 -6.50 1.01
N TRP A 330 19.70 -5.47 1.73
CA TRP A 330 19.89 -4.08 1.30
C TRP A 330 21.38 -3.72 1.16
N GLY A 331 22.18 -3.97 2.20
CA GLY A 331 23.60 -3.62 2.20
C GLY A 331 24.38 -4.30 1.07
N THR A 332 24.18 -5.61 0.88
CA THR A 332 24.79 -6.37 -0.21
C THR A 332 24.26 -5.93 -1.58
N GLY A 333 22.97 -5.62 -1.70
CA GLY A 333 22.37 -5.09 -2.91
C GLY A 333 22.95 -3.72 -3.33
N VAL A 334 23.24 -2.84 -2.38
CA VAL A 334 23.92 -1.56 -2.63
C VAL A 334 25.35 -1.78 -3.13
N GLN A 335 26.10 -2.71 -2.52
CA GLN A 335 27.47 -3.04 -2.98
C GLN A 335 27.47 -3.66 -4.36
N LEU A 336 26.55 -4.59 -4.62
CA LEU A 336 26.38 -5.19 -5.94
C LEU A 336 26.05 -4.12 -7.00
N PHE A 337 25.16 -3.19 -6.69
CA PHE A 337 24.85 -2.05 -7.56
C PHE A 337 26.07 -1.19 -7.86
N ARG A 338 26.91 -0.91 -6.85
CA ARG A 338 28.14 -0.12 -7.04
C ARG A 338 29.18 -0.85 -7.89
N ALA A 339 29.28 -2.18 -7.71
CA ALA A 339 30.19 -3.01 -8.52
C ALA A 339 29.71 -3.14 -9.98
N GLU A 340 28.40 -3.28 -10.20
CA GLU A 340 27.79 -3.45 -11.53
C GLU A 340 26.62 -2.49 -11.81
N PRO A 341 26.82 -1.18 -11.86
CA PRO A 341 25.72 -0.21 -12.00
C PRO A 341 25.01 -0.25 -13.36
N ASN A 342 25.59 -0.89 -14.36
CA ASN A 342 25.09 -1.00 -15.72
C ASN A 342 24.71 -2.45 -16.10
N SER A 343 24.43 -3.29 -15.12
CA SER A 343 24.00 -4.68 -15.27
C SER A 343 22.66 -4.90 -14.58
N MET A 344 21.74 -5.62 -15.22
CA MET A 344 20.46 -5.95 -14.59
C MET A 344 20.63 -6.74 -13.30
N ARG A 345 21.64 -7.63 -13.24
CA ARG A 345 22.00 -8.35 -12.01
C ARG A 345 22.36 -7.38 -10.89
N GLY A 346 23.12 -6.34 -11.21
CA GLY A 346 23.54 -5.31 -10.24
C GLY A 346 22.42 -4.43 -9.74
N VAL A 347 21.47 -4.08 -10.61
CA VAL A 347 20.45 -3.06 -10.28
C VAL A 347 19.12 -3.63 -9.79
N ALA A 348 18.74 -4.84 -10.21
CA ALA A 348 17.42 -5.41 -9.97
C ALA A 348 17.07 -5.61 -8.48
N PRO A 349 17.99 -6.14 -7.63
CA PRO A 349 17.71 -6.30 -6.20
C PRO A 349 17.45 -4.97 -5.52
N LEU A 350 18.32 -3.97 -5.76
CA LEU A 350 18.18 -2.64 -5.17
C LEU A 350 16.91 -1.92 -5.64
N ALA A 351 16.59 -1.98 -6.95
CA ALA A 351 15.39 -1.37 -7.50
C ALA A 351 14.11 -1.94 -6.87
N THR A 352 14.07 -3.25 -6.64
CA THR A 352 12.95 -3.91 -5.95
C THR A 352 12.79 -3.40 -4.53
N GLN A 353 13.88 -3.31 -3.78
CA GLN A 353 13.84 -2.84 -2.39
C GLN A 353 13.49 -1.35 -2.28
N LEU A 354 13.92 -0.52 -3.21
CA LEU A 354 13.54 0.90 -3.26
C LEU A 354 12.02 1.07 -3.31
N VAL A 355 11.33 0.25 -4.10
CA VAL A 355 9.85 0.26 -4.15
C VAL A 355 9.25 -0.18 -2.81
N ILE A 356 9.74 -1.27 -2.23
CA ILE A 356 9.24 -1.82 -0.95
C ILE A 356 9.36 -0.77 0.17
N TYR A 357 10.48 -0.06 0.25
CA TYR A 357 10.76 0.89 1.33
C TYR A 357 10.33 2.34 1.03
N GLY A 358 9.44 2.51 0.05
CA GLY A 358 8.76 3.79 -0.22
C GLY A 358 9.65 4.86 -0.87
N MET A 359 10.60 4.42 -1.68
CA MET A 359 11.48 5.25 -2.53
C MET A 359 11.29 4.89 -4.01
N ALA A 360 10.04 4.67 -4.40
CA ALA A 360 9.67 4.13 -5.71
C ALA A 360 10.17 4.99 -6.88
N GLU A 361 10.20 6.32 -6.72
CA GLU A 361 10.70 7.24 -7.75
C GLU A 361 12.21 7.14 -8.04
N VAL A 362 12.97 6.46 -7.17
CA VAL A 362 14.41 6.21 -7.37
C VAL A 362 14.66 4.98 -8.24
N ALA A 363 13.78 4.00 -8.19
CA ALA A 363 13.94 2.73 -8.88
C ALA A 363 14.14 2.88 -10.40
N PRO A 364 13.39 3.71 -11.14
CA PRO A 364 13.62 3.92 -12.58
C PRO A 364 15.00 4.47 -12.88
N LEU A 365 15.54 5.37 -12.03
CA LEU A 365 16.87 5.96 -12.21
C LEU A 365 17.98 4.90 -12.06
N VAL A 366 17.79 3.95 -11.16
CA VAL A 366 18.72 2.83 -10.96
C VAL A 366 18.67 1.86 -12.14
N LEU A 367 17.47 1.60 -12.69
CA LEU A 367 17.26 0.63 -13.76
C LEU A 367 17.68 1.13 -15.16
N ALA A 368 17.44 2.42 -15.45
CA ALA A 368 17.59 2.96 -16.79
C ALA A 368 18.97 2.76 -17.43
N PRO A 369 20.11 2.95 -16.73
CA PRO A 369 21.43 2.74 -17.31
C PRO A 369 21.67 1.28 -17.72
N ALA A 370 21.27 0.32 -16.91
CA ALA A 370 21.45 -1.11 -17.18
C ALA A 370 20.59 -1.58 -18.35
N VAL A 371 19.31 -1.18 -18.38
CA VAL A 371 18.38 -1.51 -19.47
C VAL A 371 18.82 -0.84 -20.78
N SER A 372 19.37 0.38 -20.73
CA SER A 372 19.87 1.06 -21.94
C SER A 372 21.07 0.33 -22.54
N LYS A 373 21.92 -0.29 -21.72
CA LYS A 373 23.06 -1.09 -22.17
C LYS A 373 22.63 -2.44 -22.75
N ASP A 374 21.66 -3.10 -22.15
CA ASP A 374 21.09 -4.37 -22.64
C ASP A 374 19.55 -4.30 -22.62
N ALA A 375 19.02 -3.77 -23.72
CA ALA A 375 17.57 -3.62 -23.92
C ALA A 375 16.92 -4.89 -24.47
N SER A 376 17.22 -6.04 -23.87
CA SER A 376 16.47 -7.28 -24.13
C SER A 376 15.01 -7.15 -23.69
N ALA A 377 14.11 -7.93 -24.30
CA ALA A 377 12.69 -7.93 -23.92
C ALA A 377 12.49 -8.31 -22.44
N GLU A 378 13.33 -9.17 -21.90
CA GLU A 378 13.32 -9.60 -20.50
C GLU A 378 13.68 -8.45 -19.56
N ASN A 379 14.78 -7.75 -19.84
CA ASN A 379 15.26 -6.62 -19.02
C ASN A 379 14.27 -5.46 -19.04
N VAL A 380 13.73 -5.13 -20.21
CA VAL A 380 12.70 -4.08 -20.35
C VAL A 380 11.43 -4.49 -19.60
N SER A 381 10.97 -5.76 -19.74
CA SER A 381 9.79 -6.26 -19.02
C SER A 381 9.97 -6.20 -17.51
N PHE A 382 11.13 -6.61 -17.01
CA PHE A 382 11.44 -6.52 -15.59
C PHE A 382 11.37 -5.07 -15.10
N ALA A 383 12.04 -4.15 -15.79
CA ALA A 383 12.08 -2.74 -15.40
C ALA A 383 10.69 -2.09 -15.41
N LEU A 384 9.91 -2.30 -16.48
CA LEU A 384 8.53 -1.82 -16.55
C LEU A 384 7.64 -2.50 -15.50
N GLY A 385 7.90 -3.76 -15.17
CA GLY A 385 7.24 -4.47 -14.07
C GLY A 385 7.47 -3.82 -12.71
N ILE A 386 8.70 -3.40 -12.43
CA ILE A 386 9.03 -2.64 -11.19
C ILE A 386 8.33 -1.28 -11.18
N VAL A 387 8.35 -0.53 -12.29
CA VAL A 387 7.64 0.75 -12.41
C VAL A 387 6.13 0.55 -12.20
N GLY A 388 5.54 -0.47 -12.80
CA GLY A 388 4.13 -0.79 -12.62
C GLY A 388 3.77 -1.12 -11.17
N LYS A 389 4.59 -1.91 -10.47
CA LYS A 389 4.43 -2.18 -9.03
C LYS A 389 4.55 -0.90 -8.20
N ALA A 390 5.49 -0.02 -8.55
CA ALA A 390 5.66 1.26 -7.91
C ALA A 390 4.40 2.13 -8.02
N LEU A 391 3.87 2.30 -9.24
CA LEU A 391 2.64 3.08 -9.47
C LEU A 391 1.44 2.52 -8.70
N VAL A 392 1.27 1.19 -8.67
CA VAL A 392 0.19 0.53 -7.90
C VAL A 392 0.38 0.76 -6.39
N ALA A 393 1.60 0.68 -5.88
CA ALA A 393 1.87 0.91 -4.47
C ALA A 393 1.62 2.37 -4.06
N GLU A 394 2.01 3.33 -4.90
CA GLU A 394 1.80 4.76 -4.66
C GLU A 394 0.33 5.15 -4.78
N ASP A 395 -0.41 4.51 -5.68
CA ASP A 395 -1.85 4.64 -5.79
C ASP A 395 -2.58 4.16 -4.53
N ALA A 396 -2.22 2.98 -4.02
CA ALA A 396 -2.77 2.44 -2.79
C ALA A 396 -2.51 3.34 -1.56
N LEU A 397 -1.49 4.21 -1.63
CA LEU A 397 -1.11 5.16 -0.59
C LEU A 397 -1.62 6.59 -0.85
N ASP A 398 -2.41 6.82 -1.89
CA ASP A 398 -2.89 8.14 -2.30
C ASP A 398 -1.75 9.15 -2.56
N GLN A 399 -0.60 8.66 -3.13
CA GLN A 399 0.64 9.41 -3.31
C GLN A 399 0.84 9.86 -4.76
N LEU A 400 -0.12 10.60 -5.34
CA LEU A 400 -0.05 11.08 -6.72
C LEU A 400 1.24 11.85 -7.05
N PRO A 401 1.79 12.75 -6.20
CA PRO A 401 3.03 13.45 -6.53
C PRO A 401 4.24 12.52 -6.68
N SER A 402 4.32 11.46 -5.88
CA SER A 402 5.37 10.43 -5.98
C SER A 402 5.19 9.60 -7.24
N ALA A 403 3.97 9.15 -7.53
CA ALA A 403 3.65 8.39 -8.73
C ALA A 403 3.99 9.15 -10.02
N ARG A 404 3.73 10.46 -10.06
CA ARG A 404 4.14 11.33 -11.18
C ARG A 404 5.65 11.29 -11.39
N ARG A 405 6.43 11.47 -10.33
CA ARG A 405 7.90 11.42 -10.42
C ARG A 405 8.40 10.03 -10.82
N THR A 406 7.81 8.97 -10.28
CA THR A 406 8.13 7.59 -10.67
C THR A 406 7.90 7.41 -12.17
N PHE A 407 6.77 7.87 -12.68
CA PHE A 407 6.44 7.78 -14.10
C PHE A 407 7.36 8.66 -14.97
N GLU A 408 7.62 9.90 -14.58
CA GLU A 408 8.54 10.83 -15.26
C GLU A 408 9.97 10.27 -15.32
N ASN A 409 10.47 9.73 -14.21
CA ASN A 409 11.78 9.08 -14.16
C ASN A 409 11.86 7.79 -14.99
N ALA A 410 10.70 7.16 -15.28
CA ALA A 410 10.62 5.96 -16.11
C ALA A 410 10.52 6.25 -17.61
N GLU A 411 10.40 7.52 -18.04
CA GLU A 411 10.24 7.89 -19.46
C GLU A 411 11.36 7.31 -20.37
N PRO A 412 12.65 7.26 -19.97
CA PRO A 412 13.67 6.59 -20.77
C PRO A 412 13.39 5.09 -21.00
N LEU A 413 12.82 4.40 -19.99
CA LEU A 413 12.46 2.98 -20.09
C LEU A 413 11.24 2.79 -21.01
N LEU A 414 10.25 3.68 -20.92
CA LEU A 414 9.07 3.66 -21.80
C LEU A 414 9.47 3.90 -23.25
N ALA A 415 10.34 4.87 -23.51
CA ALA A 415 10.84 5.17 -24.85
C ALA A 415 11.61 3.98 -25.45
N LEU A 416 12.40 3.25 -24.65
CA LEU A 416 13.07 2.03 -25.11
C LEU A 416 12.05 0.95 -25.52
N ALA A 417 10.99 0.77 -24.74
CA ALA A 417 9.93 -0.20 -25.03
C ALA A 417 9.16 0.14 -26.32
N GLU A 418 8.97 1.41 -26.62
CA GLU A 418 8.24 1.89 -27.81
C GLU A 418 9.09 1.86 -29.08
N ASN A 419 10.39 2.13 -28.99
CA ASN A 419 11.27 2.31 -30.15
C ASN A 419 11.82 1.03 -30.76
N LYS A 420 11.71 -0.13 -30.11
CA LYS A 420 12.26 -1.39 -30.62
C LYS A 420 11.18 -2.32 -31.12
N ALA A 421 11.12 -2.51 -32.44
CA ALA A 421 10.17 -3.40 -33.11
C ALA A 421 10.18 -4.88 -32.61
N ASN A 422 11.25 -5.30 -31.94
CA ASN A 422 11.41 -6.66 -31.41
C ASN A 422 10.87 -6.84 -29.97
N LEU A 423 10.29 -5.81 -29.36
CA LEU A 423 9.80 -5.85 -27.99
C LEU A 423 8.29 -6.14 -27.88
N SER A 424 7.67 -6.73 -28.90
CA SER A 424 6.25 -7.15 -28.90
C SER A 424 5.89 -8.13 -27.76
N LYS A 425 6.89 -8.69 -27.07
CA LYS A 425 6.72 -9.59 -25.90
C LYS A 425 6.95 -8.93 -24.54
N VAL A 426 7.15 -7.61 -24.51
CA VAL A 426 7.35 -6.89 -23.24
C VAL A 426 6.05 -6.84 -22.47
N SER A 427 6.09 -7.29 -21.21
CA SER A 427 4.96 -7.25 -20.29
C SER A 427 5.41 -6.84 -18.89
N PRO A 428 4.81 -5.78 -18.28
CA PRO A 428 3.74 -4.94 -18.84
C PRO A 428 4.24 -4.07 -20.00
N SER A 429 3.34 -3.70 -20.92
CA SER A 429 3.65 -2.80 -22.03
C SER A 429 3.76 -1.34 -21.55
N SER A 430 4.40 -0.46 -22.35
CA SER A 430 4.39 0.98 -22.10
C SER A 430 2.95 1.53 -22.09
N ALA A 431 2.08 1.03 -22.95
CA ALA A 431 0.65 1.36 -22.97
C ALA A 431 -0.02 1.04 -21.61
N ARG A 432 0.27 -0.12 -21.03
CA ARG A 432 -0.25 -0.47 -19.69
C ARG A 432 0.20 0.50 -18.61
N LEU A 433 1.46 0.92 -18.61
CA LEU A 433 1.96 1.90 -17.62
C LEU A 433 1.36 3.29 -17.83
N ARG A 434 1.20 3.74 -19.08
CA ARG A 434 0.48 4.99 -19.38
C ARG A 434 -0.97 4.94 -18.90
N TYR A 435 -1.63 3.79 -19.08
CA TYR A 435 -2.97 3.58 -18.54
C TYR A 435 -2.98 3.67 -17.01
N LEU A 436 -2.08 2.97 -16.30
CA LEU A 436 -2.02 3.00 -14.85
C LEU A 436 -1.82 4.42 -14.31
N MET A 437 -0.90 5.18 -14.90
CA MET A 437 -0.70 6.58 -14.51
C MET A 437 -1.92 7.45 -14.83
N GLY A 438 -2.53 7.26 -16.01
CA GLY A 438 -3.74 7.97 -16.41
C GLY A 438 -4.94 7.65 -15.53
N ALA A 439 -5.11 6.40 -15.12
CA ALA A 439 -6.15 5.97 -14.18
C ALA A 439 -5.95 6.62 -12.79
N LEU A 440 -4.70 6.70 -12.34
CA LEU A 440 -4.34 7.35 -11.08
C LEU A 440 -4.63 8.86 -11.13
N GLU A 441 -4.26 9.55 -12.22
CA GLU A 441 -4.61 10.96 -12.43
C GLU A 441 -6.14 11.16 -12.47
N THR A 442 -6.87 10.23 -13.08
CA THR A 442 -8.35 10.25 -13.14
C THR A 442 -8.95 10.18 -11.74
N ARG A 443 -8.47 9.27 -10.90
CA ARG A 443 -8.94 9.08 -9.52
C ARG A 443 -8.72 10.32 -8.65
N HIS A 444 -7.64 11.04 -8.90
CA HIS A 444 -7.36 12.31 -8.23
C HIS A 444 -8.08 13.51 -8.85
N GLY A 445 -8.85 13.32 -9.92
CA GLY A 445 -9.59 14.38 -10.61
C GLY A 445 -8.74 15.26 -11.53
N GLU A 446 -7.53 14.84 -11.87
CA GLU A 446 -6.60 15.55 -12.75
C GLU A 446 -6.83 15.21 -14.23
N LEU A 447 -8.08 15.36 -14.69
CA LEU A 447 -8.56 14.88 -16.00
C LEU A 447 -7.78 15.46 -17.19
N ALA A 448 -7.22 16.67 -17.05
CA ALA A 448 -6.41 17.27 -18.09
C ALA A 448 -5.07 16.51 -18.32
N ARG A 449 -4.51 15.93 -17.27
CA ARG A 449 -3.31 15.08 -17.33
C ARG A 449 -3.65 13.63 -17.67
N ALA A 450 -4.77 13.13 -17.15
CA ALA A 450 -5.25 11.78 -17.40
C ALA A 450 -5.54 11.52 -18.88
N LEU A 451 -6.25 12.44 -19.52
CA LEU A 451 -6.75 12.28 -20.89
C LEU A 451 -5.67 11.87 -21.90
N PRO A 452 -4.55 12.60 -22.06
CA PRO A 452 -3.51 12.23 -23.04
C PRO A 452 -2.88 10.87 -22.74
N LEU A 453 -2.71 10.50 -21.46
CA LEU A 453 -2.13 9.22 -21.05
C LEU A 453 -3.06 8.06 -21.41
N VAL A 454 -4.35 8.16 -21.05
CA VAL A 454 -5.34 7.11 -21.32
C VAL A 454 -5.62 7.00 -22.83
N GLN A 455 -5.66 8.14 -23.56
CA GLN A 455 -5.77 8.11 -25.01
C GLN A 455 -4.58 7.45 -25.69
N ALA A 456 -3.36 7.75 -25.25
CA ALA A 456 -2.16 7.10 -25.80
C ALA A 456 -2.19 5.59 -25.54
N ALA A 457 -2.57 5.17 -24.33
CA ALA A 457 -2.72 3.77 -23.97
C ALA A 457 -3.78 3.06 -24.84
N ALA A 458 -4.98 3.63 -24.94
CA ALA A 458 -6.08 3.06 -25.71
C ALA A 458 -5.79 2.96 -27.22
N ARG A 459 -4.97 3.89 -27.77
CA ARG A 459 -4.55 3.84 -29.18
C ARG A 459 -3.48 2.79 -29.43
N ALA A 460 -2.51 2.67 -28.52
CA ALA A 460 -1.39 1.74 -28.68
C ALA A 460 -1.81 0.28 -28.42
N GLU A 461 -2.63 0.06 -27.40
CA GLU A 461 -3.09 -1.26 -26.96
C GLU A 461 -4.53 -1.14 -26.44
N PRO A 462 -5.53 -1.22 -27.33
CA PRO A 462 -6.93 -1.12 -26.91
C PRO A 462 -7.28 -2.20 -25.88
N SER A 463 -7.65 -1.76 -24.69
CA SER A 463 -8.17 -2.62 -23.62
C SER A 463 -9.51 -2.10 -23.13
N LEU A 464 -10.36 -2.98 -22.62
CA LEU A 464 -11.65 -2.58 -22.05
C LEU A 464 -11.47 -1.54 -20.94
N GLU A 465 -10.50 -1.75 -20.04
CA GLU A 465 -10.20 -0.83 -18.95
C GLU A 465 -9.82 0.57 -19.47
N ALA A 466 -8.93 0.63 -20.46
CA ALA A 466 -8.49 1.91 -21.03
C ALA A 466 -9.63 2.63 -21.75
N LEU A 467 -10.44 1.91 -22.55
CA LEU A 467 -11.57 2.47 -23.28
C LEU A 467 -12.68 2.95 -22.31
N MET A 468 -12.99 2.18 -21.27
CA MET A 468 -13.99 2.56 -20.27
C MET A 468 -13.55 3.82 -19.48
N THR A 469 -12.29 3.87 -19.04
CA THR A 469 -11.74 5.04 -18.36
C THR A 469 -11.71 6.25 -19.29
N LEU A 470 -11.28 6.08 -20.53
CA LEU A 470 -11.28 7.14 -21.55
C LEU A 470 -12.68 7.72 -21.75
N SER A 471 -13.66 6.85 -21.95
CA SER A 471 -15.05 7.25 -22.15
C SER A 471 -15.62 8.01 -20.94
N ALA A 472 -15.24 7.62 -19.70
CA ALA A 472 -15.66 8.32 -18.50
C ALA A 472 -15.08 9.74 -18.42
N ILE A 473 -13.82 9.93 -18.84
CA ILE A 473 -13.18 11.25 -18.94
C ILE A 473 -13.87 12.08 -20.05
N GLU A 474 -14.07 11.50 -21.23
CA GLU A 474 -14.67 12.15 -22.38
C GLU A 474 -16.13 12.59 -22.11
N ARG A 475 -16.90 11.79 -21.36
CA ARG A 475 -18.26 12.10 -20.94
C ARG A 475 -18.40 13.48 -20.27
N GLN A 476 -17.35 13.95 -19.62
CA GLN A 476 -17.35 15.26 -18.98
C GLN A 476 -17.21 16.43 -19.99
N ARG A 477 -16.72 16.15 -21.20
CA ARG A 477 -16.27 17.19 -22.14
C ARG A 477 -16.90 17.06 -23.52
N ASP A 478 -17.04 15.83 -24.01
CA ASP A 478 -17.47 15.52 -25.39
C ASP A 478 -18.26 14.21 -25.42
N GLN A 479 -19.57 14.35 -25.50
CA GLN A 479 -20.50 13.23 -25.58
C GLN A 479 -20.22 12.33 -26.82
N ALA A 480 -19.95 12.95 -27.95
CA ALA A 480 -19.78 12.18 -29.18
C ALA A 480 -18.52 11.34 -29.12
N ALA A 481 -17.43 11.88 -28.57
CA ALA A 481 -16.20 11.12 -28.32
C ALA A 481 -16.48 9.96 -27.34
N ALA A 482 -17.15 10.20 -26.22
CA ALA A 482 -17.47 9.16 -25.25
C ALA A 482 -18.31 8.02 -25.86
N LEU A 483 -19.32 8.34 -26.66
CA LEU A 483 -20.15 7.34 -27.35
C LEU A 483 -19.35 6.54 -28.40
N SER A 484 -18.42 7.20 -29.10
CA SER A 484 -17.51 6.54 -30.05
C SER A 484 -16.59 5.55 -29.33
N THR A 485 -15.97 5.98 -28.24
CA THR A 485 -15.08 5.16 -27.40
C THR A 485 -15.81 3.98 -26.78
N LEU A 486 -17.05 4.20 -26.27
CA LEU A 486 -17.90 3.12 -25.76
C LEU A 486 -18.32 2.14 -26.86
N GLY A 487 -18.52 2.64 -28.10
CA GLY A 487 -18.73 1.77 -29.26
C GLY A 487 -17.55 0.83 -29.48
N GLN A 488 -16.31 1.33 -29.41
CA GLN A 488 -15.10 0.50 -29.50
C GLN A 488 -15.01 -0.52 -28.36
N ALA A 489 -15.35 -0.13 -27.13
CA ALA A 489 -15.36 -1.03 -25.98
C ALA A 489 -16.37 -2.18 -26.17
N VAL A 490 -17.57 -1.89 -26.68
CA VAL A 490 -18.59 -2.90 -27.02
C VAL A 490 -18.08 -3.87 -28.06
N GLU A 491 -17.48 -3.39 -29.16
CA GLU A 491 -16.95 -4.26 -30.20
C GLU A 491 -15.76 -5.10 -29.73
N LEU A 492 -14.90 -4.55 -28.87
CA LEU A 492 -13.81 -5.28 -28.24
C LEU A 492 -14.33 -6.41 -27.34
N ALA A 493 -15.34 -6.12 -26.51
CA ALA A 493 -15.97 -7.11 -25.64
C ALA A 493 -16.66 -8.24 -26.44
N LYS A 494 -17.35 -7.89 -27.55
CA LYS A 494 -17.92 -8.88 -28.46
C LYS A 494 -16.85 -9.76 -29.09
N ALA A 495 -15.76 -9.18 -29.58
CA ALA A 495 -14.66 -9.94 -30.16
C ALA A 495 -14.00 -10.89 -29.14
N ALA A 496 -13.96 -10.50 -27.88
CA ALA A 496 -13.49 -11.34 -26.77
C ALA A 496 -14.52 -12.38 -26.30
N ASN A 497 -15.75 -12.33 -26.81
CA ASN A 497 -16.88 -13.14 -26.33
C ASN A 497 -17.08 -13.00 -24.79
N ASP A 498 -16.98 -11.75 -24.28
CA ASP A 498 -17.18 -11.40 -22.88
C ASP A 498 -18.49 -10.62 -22.71
N PRO A 499 -19.61 -11.33 -22.44
CA PRO A 499 -20.91 -10.70 -22.30
C PRO A 499 -21.01 -9.78 -21.06
N LEU A 500 -20.20 -10.00 -20.01
CA LEU A 500 -20.18 -9.13 -18.84
C LEU A 500 -19.55 -7.78 -19.17
N ALA A 501 -18.39 -7.78 -19.83
CA ALA A 501 -17.75 -6.55 -20.29
C ALA A 501 -18.58 -5.80 -21.31
N GLU A 502 -19.25 -6.52 -22.23
CA GLU A 502 -20.20 -5.92 -23.18
C GLU A 502 -21.36 -5.24 -22.44
N THR A 503 -21.88 -5.87 -21.38
CA THR A 503 -22.94 -5.29 -20.54
C THR A 503 -22.48 -4.02 -19.84
N ASP A 504 -21.28 -4.00 -19.25
CA ASP A 504 -20.71 -2.81 -18.61
C ASP A 504 -20.62 -1.64 -19.60
N ALA A 505 -20.07 -1.88 -20.79
CA ALA A 505 -19.92 -0.85 -21.82
C ALA A 505 -21.27 -0.33 -22.34
N LEU A 506 -22.23 -1.22 -22.55
CA LEU A 506 -23.59 -0.85 -22.95
C LEU A 506 -24.31 -0.05 -21.85
N ASN A 507 -24.15 -0.44 -20.59
CA ASN A 507 -24.74 0.29 -19.48
C ASN A 507 -24.17 1.73 -19.36
N MET A 508 -22.86 1.91 -19.50
CA MET A 508 -22.27 3.25 -19.55
C MET A 508 -22.78 4.04 -20.75
N LYS A 509 -22.91 3.40 -21.91
CA LYS A 509 -23.44 4.03 -23.12
C LYS A 509 -24.89 4.48 -22.95
N PHE A 510 -25.72 3.66 -22.30
CA PHE A 510 -27.07 4.01 -21.89
C PHE A 510 -27.08 5.26 -21.00
N GLU A 511 -26.22 5.32 -19.99
CA GLU A 511 -26.13 6.46 -19.07
C GLU A 511 -25.75 7.76 -19.80
N VAL A 512 -24.84 7.69 -20.78
CA VAL A 512 -24.48 8.85 -21.60
C VAL A 512 -25.69 9.34 -22.41
N TYR A 513 -26.45 8.47 -23.06
CA TYR A 513 -27.67 8.84 -23.79
C TYR A 513 -28.74 9.41 -22.85
N ARG A 514 -28.97 8.76 -21.71
CA ARG A 514 -29.94 9.21 -20.69
C ARG A 514 -29.64 10.63 -20.20
N ASP A 515 -28.39 10.88 -19.84
CA ASP A 515 -27.97 12.17 -19.26
C ASP A 515 -28.12 13.32 -20.26
N HIS A 516 -28.05 13.03 -21.55
CA HIS A 516 -28.25 13.99 -22.64
C HIS A 516 -29.70 14.05 -23.18
N GLY A 517 -30.57 13.21 -22.65
CA GLY A 517 -32.00 13.21 -22.99
C GLY A 517 -32.34 12.53 -24.31
N ASP A 518 -31.44 11.73 -24.86
CA ASP A 518 -31.70 10.90 -26.04
C ASP A 518 -32.42 9.60 -25.63
N ALA A 519 -33.72 9.70 -25.44
CA ALA A 519 -34.56 8.65 -24.91
C ALA A 519 -34.63 7.42 -25.83
N GLU A 520 -34.59 7.63 -27.16
CA GLU A 520 -34.69 6.54 -28.13
C GLU A 520 -33.44 5.66 -28.10
N HIS A 521 -32.25 6.24 -28.21
CA HIS A 521 -30.99 5.50 -28.15
C HIS A 521 -30.75 4.92 -26.75
N ALA A 522 -31.15 5.63 -25.69
CA ALA A 522 -31.09 5.11 -24.33
C ALA A 522 -31.92 3.82 -24.19
N ALA A 523 -33.18 3.80 -24.65
CA ALA A 523 -34.04 2.61 -24.59
C ALA A 523 -33.41 1.42 -25.32
N LYS A 524 -33.00 1.61 -26.59
CA LYS A 524 -32.36 0.55 -27.38
C LYS A 524 -31.09 0.00 -26.72
N THR A 525 -30.29 0.89 -26.14
CA THR A 525 -29.04 0.51 -25.48
C THR A 525 -29.28 -0.24 -24.16
N LEU A 526 -30.32 0.16 -23.41
CA LEU A 526 -30.72 -0.51 -22.18
C LEU A 526 -31.25 -1.93 -22.45
N ASP A 527 -32.05 -2.11 -23.52
CA ASP A 527 -32.53 -3.44 -23.96
C ASP A 527 -31.37 -4.36 -24.35
N ALA A 528 -30.38 -3.81 -25.07
CA ALA A 528 -29.18 -4.56 -25.42
C ALA A 528 -28.37 -4.94 -24.16
N ALA A 529 -28.20 -3.99 -23.21
CA ALA A 529 -27.51 -4.25 -21.94
C ALA A 529 -28.19 -5.36 -21.14
N LEU A 530 -29.54 -5.31 -21.04
CA LEU A 530 -30.31 -6.35 -20.34
C LEU A 530 -30.11 -7.75 -20.99
N SER A 531 -30.18 -7.82 -22.31
CA SER A 531 -29.98 -9.08 -23.04
C SER A 531 -28.60 -9.67 -22.71
N ARG A 532 -27.55 -8.85 -22.78
CA ARG A 532 -26.17 -9.28 -22.49
C ARG A 532 -25.96 -9.63 -21.02
N ALA A 533 -26.59 -8.91 -20.10
CA ALA A 533 -26.55 -9.24 -18.65
C ALA A 533 -27.15 -10.62 -18.38
N VAL A 534 -28.25 -10.97 -19.02
CA VAL A 534 -28.88 -12.30 -18.91
C VAL A 534 -27.98 -13.39 -19.53
N ASP A 535 -27.33 -13.11 -20.65
CA ASP A 535 -26.37 -14.04 -21.24
C ASP A 535 -25.14 -14.24 -20.34
N ALA A 536 -24.59 -13.15 -19.78
CA ALA A 536 -23.49 -13.19 -18.82
C ALA A 536 -23.85 -14.02 -17.59
N GLN A 537 -25.09 -13.88 -17.08
CA GLN A 537 -25.55 -14.66 -15.94
C GLN A 537 -25.66 -16.16 -16.26
N ARG A 538 -26.14 -16.52 -17.45
CA ARG A 538 -26.24 -17.93 -17.88
C ARG A 538 -24.88 -18.60 -18.06
N THR A 539 -23.87 -17.83 -18.46
CA THR A 539 -22.51 -18.33 -18.67
C THR A 539 -21.65 -18.30 -17.43
N ALA A 540 -22.03 -17.49 -16.41
CA ALA A 540 -21.32 -17.42 -15.16
C ALA A 540 -21.44 -18.74 -14.38
N ARG A 541 -20.33 -19.23 -13.82
CA ARG A 541 -20.35 -20.39 -12.93
C ARG A 541 -21.12 -20.06 -11.65
N ALA A 542 -21.86 -21.04 -11.13
CA ALA A 542 -22.57 -20.89 -9.87
C ALA A 542 -21.58 -20.53 -8.75
N GLY A 543 -21.76 -19.35 -8.15
CA GLY A 543 -20.88 -18.78 -7.14
C GLY A 543 -19.61 -18.12 -7.74
N GLY A 544 -19.13 -17.08 -7.09
CA GLY A 544 -17.87 -16.43 -7.43
C GLY A 544 -18.00 -15.00 -7.97
N ALA A 545 -16.84 -14.35 -8.14
CA ALA A 545 -16.71 -12.93 -8.44
C ALA A 545 -17.46 -12.50 -9.71
N THR A 546 -17.40 -13.31 -10.77
CA THR A 546 -18.07 -13.02 -12.05
C THR A 546 -19.59 -12.99 -11.90
N LEU A 547 -20.17 -13.98 -11.21
CA LEU A 547 -21.61 -14.02 -10.97
C LEU A 547 -22.07 -12.85 -10.08
N ALA A 548 -21.33 -12.57 -9.00
CA ALA A 548 -21.62 -11.44 -8.12
C ALA A 548 -21.65 -10.11 -8.88
N ARG A 549 -20.65 -9.87 -9.73
CA ARG A 549 -20.58 -8.67 -10.57
C ARG A 549 -21.73 -8.60 -11.59
N THR A 550 -22.02 -9.73 -12.25
CA THR A 550 -23.14 -9.83 -13.21
C THR A 550 -24.48 -9.50 -12.56
N GLU A 551 -24.73 -10.06 -11.37
CA GLU A 551 -25.98 -9.83 -10.63
C GLU A 551 -26.10 -8.37 -10.12
N ARG A 552 -25.01 -7.74 -9.70
CA ARG A 552 -25.01 -6.29 -9.37
C ARG A 552 -25.40 -5.44 -10.58
N LEU A 553 -24.81 -5.73 -11.73
CA LEU A 553 -25.05 -5.02 -12.96
C LEU A 553 -26.50 -5.25 -13.47
N LEU A 554 -26.99 -6.47 -13.40
CA LEU A 554 -28.37 -6.80 -13.68
C LEU A 554 -29.34 -6.05 -12.75
N ALA A 555 -29.04 -5.98 -11.44
CA ALA A 555 -29.83 -5.22 -10.49
C ALA A 555 -29.92 -3.73 -10.86
N ARG A 556 -28.81 -3.12 -11.31
CA ARG A 556 -28.76 -1.73 -11.78
C ARG A 556 -29.58 -1.51 -13.06
N ILE A 557 -29.48 -2.40 -14.02
CA ILE A 557 -30.26 -2.37 -15.27
C ILE A 557 -31.76 -2.45 -14.97
N LEU A 558 -32.17 -3.39 -14.10
CA LEU A 558 -33.57 -3.57 -13.68
C LEU A 558 -34.14 -2.38 -12.94
N GLU A 559 -33.32 -1.66 -12.20
CA GLU A 559 -33.66 -0.39 -11.57
C GLU A 559 -34.06 0.67 -12.62
N HIS A 560 -33.33 0.74 -13.73
CA HIS A 560 -33.66 1.68 -14.82
C HIS A 560 -34.96 1.34 -15.52
N TYR A 561 -35.39 0.08 -15.52
CA TYR A 561 -36.74 -0.32 -15.98
C TYR A 561 -37.85 -0.05 -14.94
N GLY A 562 -37.52 0.45 -13.77
CA GLY A 562 -38.49 0.68 -12.71
C GLY A 562 -39.03 -0.61 -12.07
N ASP A 563 -38.30 -1.73 -12.15
CA ASP A 563 -38.67 -2.98 -11.46
C ASP A 563 -37.85 -3.20 -10.17
N PRO A 564 -38.29 -2.61 -9.05
CA PRO A 564 -37.56 -2.70 -7.77
C PRO A 564 -37.57 -4.13 -7.19
N LEU A 565 -38.53 -4.96 -7.55
CA LEU A 565 -38.60 -6.34 -7.04
C LEU A 565 -37.58 -7.23 -7.72
N ALA A 566 -37.48 -7.15 -9.05
CA ALA A 566 -36.47 -7.88 -9.80
C ALA A 566 -35.05 -7.40 -9.45
N SER A 567 -34.85 -6.07 -9.31
CA SER A 567 -33.59 -5.50 -8.85
C SER A 567 -33.17 -5.99 -7.47
N ARG A 568 -34.09 -6.08 -6.50
CA ARG A 568 -33.81 -6.65 -5.18
C ARG A 568 -33.43 -8.13 -5.24
N ARG A 569 -34.13 -8.93 -6.07
CA ARG A 569 -33.80 -10.35 -6.24
C ARG A 569 -32.39 -10.53 -6.81
N ALA A 570 -32.01 -9.74 -7.82
CA ALA A 570 -30.67 -9.76 -8.36
C ALA A 570 -29.63 -9.36 -7.29
N THR A 571 -29.93 -8.36 -6.46
CA THR A 571 -29.08 -7.98 -5.33
C THR A 571 -28.87 -9.12 -4.33
N GLU A 572 -29.94 -9.85 -3.97
CA GLU A 572 -29.81 -10.98 -3.06
C GLU A 572 -28.95 -12.10 -3.68
N ARG A 573 -29.09 -12.38 -4.99
CA ARG A 573 -28.22 -13.33 -5.69
C ARG A 573 -26.77 -12.86 -5.74
N ALA A 574 -26.52 -11.56 -5.91
CA ALA A 574 -25.18 -10.98 -5.82
C ALA A 574 -24.55 -11.21 -4.44
N TYR A 575 -25.32 -11.06 -3.36
CA TYR A 575 -24.84 -11.36 -2.01
C TYR A 575 -24.45 -12.83 -1.84
N GLU A 576 -25.32 -13.74 -2.29
CA GLU A 576 -25.04 -15.18 -2.20
C GLU A 576 -23.75 -15.54 -2.96
N ALA A 577 -23.58 -14.97 -4.16
CA ALA A 577 -22.40 -15.21 -5.00
C ALA A 577 -21.10 -14.60 -4.44
N SER A 578 -21.21 -13.56 -3.61
CA SER A 578 -20.05 -12.83 -3.07
C SER A 578 -19.57 -13.30 -1.69
N ARG A 579 -20.28 -14.24 -1.03
CA ARG A 579 -20.02 -14.64 0.38
C ARG A 579 -18.56 -15.07 0.64
N SER A 580 -17.94 -15.74 -0.30
CA SER A 580 -16.57 -16.26 -0.17
C SER A 580 -15.48 -15.27 -0.62
N ASP A 581 -15.85 -14.11 -1.15
CA ASP A 581 -14.92 -13.11 -1.67
C ASP A 581 -15.18 -11.76 -0.98
N PRO A 582 -14.35 -11.36 0.00
CA PRO A 582 -14.56 -10.12 0.74
C PRO A 582 -14.65 -8.87 -0.13
N SER A 583 -13.89 -8.82 -1.24
CA SER A 583 -13.89 -7.66 -2.14
C SER A 583 -15.21 -7.55 -2.91
N GLN A 584 -15.74 -8.67 -3.39
CA GLN A 584 -17.03 -8.71 -4.07
C GLN A 584 -18.19 -8.47 -3.10
N LEU A 585 -18.06 -8.94 -1.86
CA LEU A 585 -19.05 -8.70 -0.81
C LEU A 585 -19.11 -7.21 -0.47
N SER A 586 -17.95 -6.56 -0.25
CA SER A 586 -17.87 -5.12 -0.02
C SER A 586 -18.52 -4.35 -1.18
N ALA A 587 -18.13 -4.62 -2.42
CA ALA A 587 -18.72 -3.98 -3.59
C ALA A 587 -20.25 -4.18 -3.69
N THR A 588 -20.75 -5.36 -3.30
CA THR A 588 -22.19 -5.67 -3.31
C THR A 588 -22.95 -4.89 -2.24
N VAL A 589 -22.37 -4.80 -1.03
CA VAL A 589 -22.96 -4.05 0.09
C VAL A 589 -23.02 -2.56 -0.25
N LEU A 590 -21.90 -2.00 -0.72
CA LEU A 590 -21.84 -0.57 -1.09
C LEU A 590 -22.81 -0.22 -2.21
N ASP A 591 -22.91 -1.05 -3.25
CA ASP A 591 -23.87 -0.81 -4.34
C ASP A 591 -25.33 -0.90 -3.87
N ALA A 592 -25.65 -1.84 -2.97
CA ALA A 592 -26.98 -1.93 -2.38
C ALA A 592 -27.31 -0.73 -1.47
N ALA A 593 -26.34 -0.27 -0.67
CA ALA A 593 -26.49 0.90 0.19
C ALA A 593 -26.66 2.19 -0.64
N ARG A 594 -25.86 2.35 -1.72
CA ARG A 594 -25.99 3.44 -2.69
C ARG A 594 -27.41 3.53 -3.26
N ARG A 595 -27.92 2.41 -3.76
CA ARG A 595 -29.29 2.37 -4.32
C ARG A 595 -30.34 2.67 -3.27
N ALA A 596 -30.16 2.14 -2.06
CA ALA A 596 -31.07 2.42 -0.94
C ALA A 596 -31.09 3.93 -0.60
N LEU A 597 -29.96 4.62 -0.64
CA LEU A 597 -29.87 6.07 -0.46
C LEU A 597 -30.62 6.81 -1.58
N THR A 598 -30.38 6.45 -2.83
CA THR A 598 -30.99 7.09 -4.00
C THR A 598 -32.51 7.02 -3.95
N HIS A 599 -33.08 5.87 -3.59
CA HIS A 599 -34.53 5.61 -3.54
C HIS A 599 -35.15 5.82 -2.15
N ALA A 600 -34.40 6.20 -1.14
CA ALA A 600 -34.80 6.28 0.26
C ALA A 600 -35.46 4.98 0.79
N ASP A 601 -34.88 3.81 0.41
CA ASP A 601 -35.35 2.50 0.86
C ASP A 601 -34.70 2.13 2.21
N LEU A 602 -35.38 2.49 3.31
CA LEU A 602 -34.90 2.23 4.67
C LEU A 602 -34.59 0.76 4.94
N ARG A 603 -35.43 -0.14 4.46
CA ARG A 603 -35.25 -1.58 4.71
C ARG A 603 -34.03 -2.11 4.00
N ALA A 604 -33.78 -1.68 2.78
CA ALA A 604 -32.57 -2.06 2.04
C ALA A 604 -31.31 -1.42 2.67
N ALA A 605 -31.39 -0.16 3.11
CA ALA A 605 -30.27 0.53 3.77
C ALA A 605 -29.86 -0.14 5.07
N ARG A 606 -30.82 -0.45 5.96
CA ARG A 606 -30.56 -1.18 7.22
C ARG A 606 -29.96 -2.55 6.97
N ARG A 607 -30.50 -3.31 6.02
CA ARG A 607 -29.99 -4.63 5.67
C ARG A 607 -28.55 -4.55 5.13
N ALA A 608 -28.22 -3.57 4.30
CA ALA A 608 -26.88 -3.37 3.80
C ALA A 608 -25.91 -3.06 4.96
N ALA A 609 -26.29 -2.18 5.90
CA ALA A 609 -25.46 -1.83 7.05
C ALA A 609 -25.26 -3.03 7.99
N GLN A 610 -26.31 -3.79 8.30
CA GLN A 610 -26.20 -5.02 9.10
C GLN A 610 -25.25 -6.04 8.47
N ARG A 611 -25.28 -6.18 7.14
CA ARG A 611 -24.38 -7.07 6.40
C ARG A 611 -22.94 -6.55 6.41
N ALA A 612 -22.73 -5.24 6.32
CA ALA A 612 -21.41 -4.63 6.41
C ALA A 612 -20.75 -4.92 7.77
N VAL A 613 -21.50 -4.75 8.86
CA VAL A 613 -21.05 -5.03 10.22
C VAL A 613 -20.77 -6.52 10.41
N ALA A 614 -21.71 -7.39 10.02
CA ALA A 614 -21.57 -8.84 10.14
C ALA A 614 -20.38 -9.40 9.34
N ALA A 615 -20.02 -8.76 8.23
CA ALA A 615 -18.90 -9.13 7.40
C ALA A 615 -17.55 -8.53 7.88
N ASN A 616 -17.55 -7.74 8.95
CA ASN A 616 -16.37 -7.01 9.44
C ASN A 616 -15.65 -6.24 8.33
N MET A 617 -16.41 -5.46 7.55
CA MET A 617 -15.87 -4.68 6.43
C MET A 617 -14.86 -3.64 6.91
N SER A 618 -14.08 -3.09 5.99
CA SER A 618 -13.09 -2.06 6.32
C SER A 618 -13.72 -0.83 6.98
N SER A 619 -12.94 -0.12 7.83
CA SER A 619 -13.39 1.14 8.45
C SER A 619 -13.86 2.15 7.40
N GLU A 620 -13.23 2.16 6.23
CA GLU A 620 -13.61 3.01 5.11
C GLU A 620 -15.00 2.66 4.57
N ASP A 621 -15.27 1.39 4.28
CA ASP A 621 -16.57 0.93 3.78
C ASP A 621 -17.67 1.15 4.82
N LEU A 622 -17.38 0.87 6.11
CA LEU A 622 -18.34 1.02 7.21
C LEU A 622 -18.80 2.47 7.37
N VAL A 623 -17.90 3.44 7.22
CA VAL A 623 -18.29 4.86 7.35
C VAL A 623 -19.27 5.27 6.27
N TYR A 624 -19.09 4.84 5.02
CA TYR A 624 -20.02 5.19 3.93
C TYR A 624 -21.37 4.52 4.12
N VAL A 625 -21.40 3.24 4.44
CA VAL A 625 -22.67 2.52 4.66
C VAL A 625 -23.45 3.10 5.83
N ALA A 626 -22.80 3.42 6.96
CA ALA A 626 -23.41 4.04 8.11
C ALA A 626 -23.96 5.44 7.78
N LEU A 627 -23.16 6.23 7.07
CA LEU A 627 -23.51 7.59 6.65
C LEU A 627 -24.74 7.59 5.73
N TRP A 628 -24.76 6.71 4.74
CA TRP A 628 -25.88 6.60 3.81
C TRP A 628 -27.16 6.10 4.51
N LEU A 629 -27.05 5.13 5.43
CA LEU A 629 -28.19 4.72 6.26
C LEU A 629 -28.71 5.90 7.09
N GLN A 630 -27.84 6.63 7.78
CA GLN A 630 -28.21 7.81 8.58
C GLN A 630 -28.92 8.86 7.74
N LEU A 631 -28.47 9.08 6.51
CA LEU A 631 -29.12 10.00 5.57
C LEU A 631 -30.54 9.53 5.18
N VAL A 632 -30.75 8.24 4.97
CA VAL A 632 -32.08 7.66 4.69
C VAL A 632 -32.99 7.80 5.90
N GLU A 633 -32.52 7.49 7.11
CA GLU A 633 -33.28 7.62 8.35
C GLU A 633 -33.75 9.08 8.59
N LYS A 634 -32.82 10.02 8.42
CA LYS A 634 -33.15 11.47 8.52
C LYS A 634 -34.15 11.90 7.47
N LYS A 635 -34.00 11.47 6.20
CA LYS A 635 -34.95 11.83 5.12
C LYS A 635 -36.36 11.33 5.40
N LEU A 636 -36.47 10.16 6.02
CA LEU A 636 -37.77 9.55 6.35
C LEU A 636 -38.30 9.94 7.74
N ASN A 637 -37.51 10.73 8.49
CA ASN A 637 -37.80 11.11 9.88
C ASN A 637 -38.10 9.90 10.77
N VAL A 638 -37.30 8.85 10.66
CA VAL A 638 -37.41 7.63 11.46
C VAL A 638 -36.24 7.52 12.45
N PRO A 639 -36.47 6.98 13.66
CA PRO A 639 -35.40 6.79 14.62
C PRO A 639 -34.40 5.73 14.14
N SER A 640 -33.14 5.88 14.57
CA SER A 640 -32.14 4.83 14.40
C SER A 640 -32.52 3.59 15.18
N ASP A 641 -32.23 2.41 14.61
CA ASP A 641 -32.38 1.12 15.26
C ASP A 641 -31.09 0.60 15.95
N GLY A 642 -30.06 1.46 16.01
CA GLY A 642 -28.74 1.14 16.57
C GLY A 642 -27.71 0.66 15.53
N THR A 643 -28.16 0.29 14.33
CA THR A 643 -27.27 -0.22 13.26
C THR A 643 -26.24 0.83 12.81
N VAL A 644 -26.61 2.12 12.80
CA VAL A 644 -25.70 3.23 12.48
C VAL A 644 -24.56 3.33 13.51
N GLU A 645 -24.91 3.24 14.79
CA GLU A 645 -23.95 3.31 15.89
C GLU A 645 -22.99 2.12 15.88
N GLU A 646 -23.53 0.92 15.61
CA GLU A 646 -22.74 -0.31 15.50
C GLU A 646 -21.75 -0.22 14.33
N ALA A 647 -22.18 0.24 13.17
CA ALA A 647 -21.28 0.43 12.02
C ALA A 647 -20.20 1.49 12.31
N TYR A 648 -20.56 2.61 12.95
CA TYR A 648 -19.56 3.62 13.34
C TYR A 648 -18.59 3.13 14.42
N ALA A 649 -18.96 2.17 15.25
CA ALA A 649 -18.03 1.60 16.23
C ALA A 649 -16.83 0.90 15.59
N GLY A 650 -16.99 0.35 14.38
CA GLY A 650 -15.90 -0.23 13.58
C GLY A 650 -15.01 0.77 12.86
N VAL A 651 -15.33 2.09 12.93
CA VAL A 651 -14.53 3.14 12.26
C VAL A 651 -13.50 3.72 13.23
N ASP A 652 -12.22 3.72 12.85
CA ASP A 652 -11.15 4.32 13.66
C ASP A 652 -11.40 5.84 13.83
N GLU A 653 -11.38 6.31 15.09
CA GLU A 653 -11.66 7.73 15.42
C GLU A 653 -10.54 8.69 15.03
N ASN A 654 -9.31 8.19 14.85
CA ASN A 654 -8.12 9.01 14.77
C ASN A 654 -7.47 9.05 13.38
N SER A 655 -7.97 8.29 12.41
CA SER A 655 -7.28 8.13 11.14
C SER A 655 -8.06 8.62 9.92
N GLY A 656 -7.44 9.55 9.19
CA GLY A 656 -7.76 9.85 7.82
C GLY A 656 -9.11 10.54 7.56
N TRP A 657 -9.55 10.49 6.33
CA TRP A 657 -10.79 11.08 5.86
C TRP A 657 -12.06 10.39 6.41
N PRO A 658 -12.13 9.05 6.54
CA PRO A 658 -13.28 8.36 7.15
C PRO A 658 -13.59 8.84 8.58
N ALA A 659 -12.58 9.10 9.41
CA ALA A 659 -12.78 9.64 10.75
C ALA A 659 -13.40 11.05 10.72
N ARG A 660 -13.04 11.88 9.74
CA ARG A 660 -13.64 13.22 9.56
C ARG A 660 -15.08 13.16 9.10
N LEU A 661 -15.42 12.26 8.18
CA LEU A 661 -16.79 11.99 7.76
C LEU A 661 -17.64 11.50 8.94
N ARG A 662 -17.13 10.57 9.75
CA ARG A 662 -17.79 10.14 11.00
C ARG A 662 -18.00 11.28 11.98
N ALA A 663 -16.97 12.13 12.20
CA ALA A 663 -17.07 13.28 13.10
C ALA A 663 -18.12 14.28 12.61
N TRP A 664 -18.19 14.53 11.30
CA TRP A 664 -19.22 15.36 10.68
C TRP A 664 -20.62 14.75 10.86
N ALA A 665 -20.79 13.48 10.54
CA ALA A 665 -22.05 12.76 10.66
C ALA A 665 -22.62 12.78 12.09
N ARG A 666 -21.76 12.80 13.09
CA ARG A 666 -22.09 12.89 14.52
C ARG A 666 -22.20 14.34 15.04
N GLY A 667 -22.09 15.34 14.17
CA GLY A 667 -22.19 16.76 14.56
C GLY A 667 -20.98 17.30 15.33
N LYS A 668 -19.86 16.53 15.42
CA LYS A 668 -18.61 16.98 16.04
C LYS A 668 -17.80 17.89 15.10
N LEU A 669 -18.11 17.91 13.81
CA LEU A 669 -17.49 18.72 12.78
C LEU A 669 -18.59 19.39 11.94
N SER A 670 -18.49 20.70 11.71
CA SER A 670 -19.43 21.43 10.88
C SER A 670 -19.18 21.19 9.38
N ASP A 671 -20.16 21.56 8.51
CA ASP A 671 -20.00 21.50 7.05
C ASP A 671 -18.78 22.31 6.59
N GLN A 672 -18.58 23.51 7.15
CA GLN A 672 -17.38 24.30 6.86
C GLN A 672 -16.10 23.64 7.36
N GLY A 673 -16.15 22.99 8.52
CA GLY A 673 -15.03 22.24 9.08
C GLY A 673 -14.66 21.04 8.19
N LEU A 674 -15.65 20.29 7.69
CA LEU A 674 -15.44 19.19 6.76
C LEU A 674 -14.86 19.69 5.43
N ALA A 675 -15.42 20.76 4.86
CA ALA A 675 -14.94 21.36 3.61
C ALA A 675 -13.49 21.89 3.76
N SER A 676 -13.15 22.49 4.90
CA SER A 676 -11.80 22.99 5.18
C SER A 676 -10.78 21.86 5.41
N ALA A 677 -11.24 20.71 5.85
CA ALA A 677 -10.40 19.52 6.05
C ALA A 677 -10.13 18.74 4.75
N ALA A 678 -10.95 18.97 3.71
CA ALA A 678 -10.85 18.30 2.41
C ALA A 678 -9.63 18.79 1.62
N ARG A 679 -8.71 17.90 1.31
CA ARG A 679 -7.45 18.21 0.59
C ARG A 679 -7.52 17.83 -0.88
N SER A 680 -8.03 16.65 -1.21
CA SER A 680 -8.13 16.16 -2.59
C SER A 680 -9.43 16.60 -3.29
N ALA A 681 -9.47 16.48 -4.61
CA ALA A 681 -10.68 16.71 -5.40
C ALA A 681 -11.81 15.78 -4.96
N SER A 682 -11.51 14.53 -4.66
CA SER A 682 -12.48 13.54 -4.15
C SER A 682 -13.09 13.98 -2.83
N GLN A 683 -12.25 14.33 -1.84
CA GLN A 683 -12.71 14.78 -0.51
C GLN A 683 -13.56 16.05 -0.58
N LYS A 684 -13.18 17.00 -1.45
CA LYS A 684 -13.99 18.23 -1.70
C LYS A 684 -15.34 17.90 -2.31
N THR A 685 -15.38 16.94 -3.22
CA THR A 685 -16.61 16.47 -3.86
C THR A 685 -17.52 15.78 -2.84
N GLU A 686 -16.99 14.89 -2.02
CA GLU A 686 -17.73 14.23 -0.95
C GLU A 686 -18.26 15.23 0.09
N ALA A 687 -17.43 16.17 0.55
CA ALA A 687 -17.89 17.20 1.49
C ALA A 687 -19.05 18.02 0.91
N THR A 688 -18.98 18.39 -0.40
CA THR A 688 -20.06 19.11 -1.09
C THR A 688 -21.31 18.24 -1.21
N PHE A 689 -21.15 16.96 -1.55
CA PHE A 689 -22.25 16.01 -1.68
C PHE A 689 -22.99 15.81 -0.35
N TYR A 690 -22.29 15.54 0.73
CA TYR A 690 -22.91 15.27 2.03
C TYR A 690 -23.61 16.52 2.60
N ALA A 691 -23.03 17.71 2.42
CA ALA A 691 -23.72 18.97 2.76
C ALA A 691 -24.98 19.18 1.92
N ALA A 692 -24.94 18.88 0.60
CA ALA A 692 -26.09 18.94 -0.27
C ALA A 692 -27.17 17.94 0.13
N MET A 693 -26.81 16.71 0.50
CA MET A 693 -27.77 15.71 0.97
C MET A 693 -28.45 16.10 2.28
N LEU A 694 -27.70 16.67 3.23
CA LEU A 694 -28.28 17.17 4.48
C LEU A 694 -29.26 18.32 4.24
N LYS A 695 -28.88 19.27 3.36
CA LYS A 695 -29.75 20.37 2.96
C LYS A 695 -31.06 19.88 2.29
N LEU A 696 -30.95 18.86 1.44
CA LEU A 696 -32.07 18.21 0.80
C LEU A 696 -33.07 17.61 1.80
N GLN A 697 -32.55 17.01 2.88
CA GLN A 697 -33.35 16.38 3.92
C GLN A 697 -34.12 17.41 4.79
N THR A 698 -33.53 18.59 4.96
CA THR A 698 -34.20 19.71 5.69
C THR A 698 -35.16 20.53 4.82
N GLY A 699 -35.49 20.05 3.60
CA GLY A 699 -36.40 20.71 2.66
C GLY A 699 -35.77 21.86 1.88
N GLY A 700 -34.46 22.06 1.96
CA GLY A 700 -33.75 23.07 1.19
C GLY A 700 -33.46 22.64 -0.26
N ASP A 701 -33.33 23.63 -1.16
CA ASP A 701 -32.89 23.34 -2.53
C ASP A 701 -31.38 23.10 -2.59
N SER A 702 -31.00 21.88 -2.99
CA SER A 702 -29.62 21.44 -3.17
C SER A 702 -29.26 21.20 -4.64
N SER A 703 -30.12 21.59 -5.60
CA SER A 703 -29.94 21.28 -7.02
C SER A 703 -28.59 21.77 -7.56
N LYS A 704 -28.22 23.03 -7.26
CA LYS A 704 -26.90 23.57 -7.68
C LYS A 704 -25.68 22.84 -7.09
N ASP A 705 -25.81 22.39 -5.85
CA ASP A 705 -24.74 21.67 -5.19
C ASP A 705 -24.59 20.25 -5.77
N LEU A 706 -25.73 19.57 -6.04
CA LEU A 706 -25.72 18.27 -6.73
C LEU A 706 -25.21 18.40 -8.18
N GLU A 707 -25.57 19.49 -8.92
CA GLU A 707 -24.99 19.74 -10.25
C GLU A 707 -23.47 19.92 -10.20
N ARG A 708 -22.96 20.60 -9.16
CA ARG A 708 -21.51 20.78 -8.95
C ARG A 708 -20.85 19.43 -8.69
N VAL A 709 -21.46 18.56 -7.87
CA VAL A 709 -20.97 17.19 -7.63
C VAL A 709 -21.02 16.36 -8.91
N ALA A 710 -22.12 16.37 -9.66
CA ALA A 710 -22.29 15.63 -10.91
C ALA A 710 -21.25 16.00 -11.99
N LYS A 711 -20.76 17.24 -11.95
CA LYS A 711 -19.71 17.79 -12.84
C LYS A 711 -18.32 17.75 -12.20
N SER A 712 -18.16 17.09 -11.06
CA SER A 712 -16.86 17.00 -10.41
C SER A 712 -15.83 16.27 -11.29
N PRO A 713 -14.56 16.71 -11.27
CA PRO A 713 -13.50 16.00 -11.93
C PRO A 713 -13.16 14.66 -11.27
N ALA A 714 -13.60 14.40 -10.04
CA ALA A 714 -13.45 13.12 -9.36
C ALA A 714 -14.53 12.12 -9.85
N ILE A 715 -14.46 11.75 -11.12
CA ILE A 715 -15.52 11.03 -11.87
C ILE A 715 -15.75 9.61 -11.36
N ASP A 716 -14.80 9.02 -10.68
CA ASP A 716 -14.86 7.65 -10.15
C ASP A 716 -15.58 7.56 -8.80
N LEU A 717 -15.91 8.71 -8.19
CA LEU A 717 -16.64 8.71 -6.93
C LEU A 717 -18.09 8.27 -7.10
N VAL A 718 -18.53 7.43 -6.18
CA VAL A 718 -19.91 6.97 -6.12
C VAL A 718 -20.90 8.12 -5.88
N GLU A 719 -20.51 9.16 -5.16
CA GLU A 719 -21.27 10.37 -4.90
C GLU A 719 -21.59 11.14 -6.19
N VAL A 720 -20.68 11.13 -7.16
CA VAL A 720 -20.93 11.71 -8.50
C VAL A 720 -22.04 10.94 -9.22
N THR A 721 -22.00 9.61 -9.14
CA THR A 721 -23.06 8.76 -9.71
C THR A 721 -24.40 9.00 -9.01
N ILE A 722 -24.42 9.05 -7.67
CA ILE A 722 -25.64 9.31 -6.89
C ILE A 722 -26.21 10.68 -7.25
N ALA A 723 -25.36 11.72 -7.34
CA ALA A 723 -25.80 13.07 -7.70
C ALA A 723 -26.45 13.11 -9.09
N ARG A 724 -25.89 12.41 -10.08
CA ARG A 724 -26.48 12.28 -11.44
C ARG A 724 -27.81 11.56 -11.42
N ASP A 725 -27.92 10.46 -10.68
CA ASP A 725 -29.16 9.69 -10.55
C ASP A 725 -30.25 10.54 -9.87
N LEU A 726 -29.93 11.27 -8.79
CA LEU A 726 -30.85 12.16 -8.10
C LEU A 726 -31.31 13.32 -9.00
N LEU A 727 -30.43 13.91 -9.80
CA LEU A 727 -30.79 14.98 -10.75
C LEU A 727 -31.68 14.45 -11.89
N ALA A 728 -31.34 13.25 -12.41
CA ALA A 728 -32.16 12.60 -13.45
C ALA A 728 -33.61 12.34 -12.95
N MET A 729 -33.76 11.89 -11.69
CA MET A 729 -35.09 11.67 -11.09
C MET A 729 -35.89 12.96 -10.88
N ARG A 730 -35.23 14.09 -10.66
CA ARG A 730 -35.90 15.39 -10.40
C ARG A 730 -36.32 16.12 -11.68
N ASN A 731 -35.47 16.08 -12.69
CA ASN A 731 -35.60 16.97 -13.85
C ASN A 731 -36.55 16.45 -14.95
N LYS A 732 -36.91 15.18 -14.91
CA LYS A 732 -37.88 14.59 -15.86
C LYS A 732 -38.60 13.41 -15.21
N PRO A 733 -39.92 13.17 -15.50
CA PRO A 733 -40.46 11.86 -15.24
C PRO A 733 -39.58 10.87 -15.99
N ALA A 734 -39.07 9.85 -15.27
CA ALA A 734 -38.24 8.81 -15.87
C ALA A 734 -38.98 8.28 -17.12
N PRO A 735 -38.28 8.14 -18.26
CA PRO A 735 -38.88 7.47 -19.39
C PRO A 735 -39.41 6.11 -18.92
N ASP A 736 -40.67 5.80 -19.23
CA ASP A 736 -41.29 4.53 -18.86
C ASP A 736 -40.66 3.42 -19.75
N TYR A 737 -39.41 3.01 -19.41
CA TYR A 737 -38.75 1.91 -20.09
C TYR A 737 -39.48 0.62 -19.74
N LYS A 738 -40.12 -0.01 -20.71
CA LYS A 738 -40.83 -1.28 -20.52
C LYS A 738 -39.89 -2.45 -20.70
N LEU A 739 -39.88 -3.36 -19.72
CA LEU A 739 -39.14 -4.61 -19.85
C LEU A 739 -39.53 -5.36 -21.14
N PRO A 740 -38.59 -5.73 -22.01
CA PRO A 740 -38.90 -6.46 -23.22
C PRO A 740 -39.56 -7.79 -22.91
N ALA A 741 -40.73 -8.08 -23.48
CA ALA A 741 -41.46 -9.32 -23.25
C ALA A 741 -40.66 -10.58 -23.68
N THR A 742 -39.63 -10.39 -24.50
CA THR A 742 -38.77 -11.47 -25.01
C THR A 742 -37.68 -11.90 -24.01
N VAL A 743 -37.37 -11.07 -23.00
CA VAL A 743 -36.32 -11.34 -22.01
C VAL A 743 -36.92 -12.09 -20.83
N LYS A 744 -36.58 -13.38 -20.69
CA LYS A 744 -36.89 -14.15 -19.48
C LYS A 744 -35.85 -13.82 -18.42
N LEU A 745 -36.27 -13.08 -17.41
CA LEU A 745 -35.45 -12.83 -16.22
C LEU A 745 -35.22 -14.14 -15.45
N PRO A 746 -34.04 -14.33 -14.89
CA PRO A 746 -33.68 -15.52 -14.12
C PRO A 746 -34.37 -15.61 -12.76
#